data_5c1a4296e2e09b6677ad60745731e66b
#
_entry.id   5c1a4296e2e09b6677ad60745731e66b
#
_cell.length_a   1.000
_cell.length_b   1.000
_cell.length_c   1.000
_cell.angle_alpha   90.00
_cell.angle_beta   90.00
_cell.angle_gamma   90.00
#
_symmetry.space_group_name_H-M   'P 1'
#
loop_
_entity.id
_entity.type
_entity.pdbx_description
1 polymer ?
#
loop_
_entity_poly.entity_id
_entity_poly.type
_entity_poly.pdbx_seq_one_letter_code
_entity_poly.pdbx_strand_id
1 'polypeptide(L)'
;MDLIGKINGFVTLLGCLLIGVMAGSAVEESPSAASRFAGADNKAVPDFQKHVIPLLGKLGCSSAKCHGSFQGQGDFRLSLFGFGFQKDHAALVAEASSEDGHRISPELPAQSLILLKATKQIKHRGRKIFEKDSWEYNLLHRWIETGAKGIQITKTDQTPQQNPPEFSKEGIQFFEDRIRPLLENNCYECHGFNKRKGDLQLKSREDALLGGGSGKAALVPGDIERSLLIEAVRHTNPDLQMPPKRKLDEKEIADLEQWIAMEAPWPNSSDLAPVQSGKKLAQLHYEPKEILFQSASDIAQIRVVAEWEDGEREDVTCLTRFRTNNDAVAAVNESGLAKSIGKGDTHIVALYDNGIAAIPVLRPFTDERLEIDVTQYSNPIDRFVVSKLNKLGLTHSDQCSDTEFLRRVSIDLTGTLPSPDEVLSFIGNDSADKRTLKINELLERPSYAAWWANKLCDFTGCNPTSISSLLEVAREDGYIKATRWYDWIYERIVNNESYVELVEGIMLADISSGVGEGMPYFWTRQSLEEPKDTAMSVAHSFLGIQLQCAECHKHPFDQWTQNDFVDFSSFFDTPILKRGRKGRSSKGSTTTEKELSLLRSHTVKVGNSDPREPIMDWLRKEDNPWFARSFVNRVWAGYFNVGIVEPTDEFTPSNPPSNPELLNWLTQGFVASGYDMQWLHRQIVSSETYQRSWRPNETNREDRRNYSRAIPRRIPAEVIYDAMKQATAAADQLEAVRTNLKRRGTGHLSMRMAGTHAMKVFGKPDRAINCDCERVNEPTLLQSIFLQNDPLVRMRLASSDWISEVGESETNDEADLIREAWLRSVNRQPTPTEVDRAKEHLASAKSTKEGMSDLLWALMNTKEFILNH
;
A
#
# COMPACT_ATOMS: atom_id res chain seq x y z
N MET A 1 -22.96 -68.77 10.13
CA MET A 1 -24.26 -69.18 9.70
C MET A 1 -24.68 -68.20 8.64
N ASP A 2 -24.27 -68.48 7.37
CA ASP A 2 -25.09 -69.04 6.28
C ASP A 2 -26.13 -68.01 5.80
N LEU A 3 -26.17 -67.60 4.58
CA LEU A 3 -26.25 -68.27 3.27
C LEU A 3 -25.89 -67.24 2.17
N ILE A 4 -24.95 -67.33 1.36
CA ILE A 4 -24.77 -67.94 0.00
C ILE A 4 -26.04 -67.93 -0.85
N GLY A 5 -25.93 -67.29 -2.04
CA GLY A 5 -26.90 -67.44 -3.13
C GLY A 5 -26.52 -66.59 -4.36
N LYS A 6 -25.73 -67.19 -5.27
CA LYS A 6 -25.45 -66.78 -6.64
C LYS A 6 -26.77 -66.65 -7.45
N ILE A 7 -26.80 -65.77 -8.47
CA ILE A 7 -27.27 -66.08 -9.81
C ILE A 7 -26.66 -65.04 -10.80
N ASN A 8 -26.00 -65.59 -11.83
CA ASN A 8 -25.61 -64.92 -13.07
C ASN A 8 -26.83 -64.67 -13.98
N GLY A 9 -26.88 -63.59 -14.66
CA GLY A 9 -27.85 -63.38 -15.76
C GLY A 9 -27.36 -62.27 -16.70
N PHE A 10 -26.76 -62.67 -17.83
CA PHE A 10 -26.48 -61.88 -18.99
C PHE A 10 -27.79 -61.29 -19.59
N VAL A 11 -27.82 -59.95 -19.74
CA VAL A 11 -28.68 -59.32 -20.75
C VAL A 11 -27.92 -58.10 -21.30
N THR A 12 -27.49 -58.29 -22.57
CA THR A 12 -26.96 -57.23 -23.44
C THR A 12 -28.15 -56.38 -23.86
N LEU A 13 -28.16 -55.09 -23.44
CA LEU A 13 -29.06 -54.10 -24.05
C LEU A 13 -28.25 -52.89 -24.47
N LEU A 14 -28.18 -52.67 -25.77
CA LEU A 14 -27.67 -51.51 -26.47
C LEU A 14 -28.48 -50.29 -26.05
N GLY A 15 -27.91 -49.45 -25.15
CA GLY A 15 -28.48 -48.15 -24.81
C GLY A 15 -27.61 -47.07 -25.42
N CYS A 16 -28.05 -46.47 -26.51
CA CYS A 16 -27.48 -45.26 -27.04
C CYS A 16 -27.52 -44.16 -25.98
N LEU A 17 -26.40 -43.92 -25.30
CA LEU A 17 -26.21 -42.69 -24.54
C LEU A 17 -26.02 -41.56 -25.55
N LEU A 18 -27.03 -40.78 -25.79
CA LEU A 18 -26.96 -39.42 -26.33
C LEU A 18 -26.18 -38.58 -25.30
N ILE A 19 -24.88 -38.50 -25.47
CA ILE A 19 -24.08 -37.41 -24.86
C ILE A 19 -24.52 -36.17 -25.61
N GLY A 20 -25.46 -35.44 -25.02
CA GLY A 20 -25.72 -34.07 -25.37
C GLY A 20 -24.46 -33.26 -25.08
N VAL A 21 -23.61 -33.12 -26.07
CA VAL A 21 -22.60 -32.04 -26.11
C VAL A 21 -23.42 -30.75 -26.12
N MET A 22 -23.58 -30.18 -24.98
CA MET A 22 -23.91 -28.77 -24.90
C MET A 22 -22.75 -28.04 -25.63
N ALA A 23 -22.97 -27.77 -26.92
CA ALA A 23 -22.17 -26.83 -27.67
C ALA A 23 -22.41 -25.47 -26.99
N GLY A 24 -21.62 -25.17 -25.96
CA GLY A 24 -21.40 -23.81 -25.58
C GLY A 24 -20.94 -23.11 -26.85
N SER A 25 -21.71 -22.17 -27.34
CA SER A 25 -21.31 -21.30 -28.43
C SER A 25 -19.97 -20.71 -28.03
N ALA A 26 -18.88 -21.17 -28.65
CA ALA A 26 -17.57 -20.57 -28.48
C ALA A 26 -17.75 -19.10 -28.88
N VAL A 27 -17.59 -18.20 -27.92
CA VAL A 27 -17.60 -16.76 -28.21
C VAL A 27 -16.48 -16.54 -29.21
N GLU A 28 -16.81 -16.08 -30.39
CA GLU A 28 -15.85 -15.89 -31.46
C GLU A 28 -14.92 -14.73 -31.06
N GLU A 29 -13.64 -15.04 -30.89
CA GLU A 29 -12.64 -14.06 -30.49
C GLU A 29 -12.19 -13.26 -31.72
N SER A 30 -12.26 -11.93 -31.61
CA SER A 30 -11.81 -11.05 -32.68
C SER A 30 -10.29 -11.07 -32.84
N PRO A 31 -9.75 -11.14 -34.07
CA PRO A 31 -8.32 -11.03 -34.32
C PRO A 31 -7.73 -9.72 -33.76
N SER A 32 -6.44 -9.73 -33.44
CA SER A 32 -5.75 -8.56 -32.90
C SER A 32 -5.86 -7.33 -33.80
N ALA A 33 -5.82 -6.13 -33.21
CA ALA A 33 -5.83 -4.88 -33.95
C ALA A 33 -4.67 -4.82 -34.96
N ALA A 34 -3.48 -5.27 -34.61
CA ALA A 34 -2.34 -5.33 -35.52
C ALA A 34 -2.64 -6.19 -36.76
N SER A 35 -3.32 -7.33 -36.58
CA SER A 35 -3.73 -8.20 -37.69
C SER A 35 -4.84 -7.57 -38.54
N ARG A 36 -5.82 -6.95 -37.91
CA ARG A 36 -6.95 -6.32 -38.59
C ARG A 36 -6.56 -5.11 -39.42
N PHE A 37 -5.62 -4.29 -38.92
CA PHE A 37 -5.17 -3.05 -39.55
C PHE A 37 -3.83 -3.17 -40.25
N ALA A 38 -3.34 -4.40 -40.52
CA ALA A 38 -2.09 -4.63 -41.25
C ALA A 38 -2.10 -4.08 -42.68
N GLY A 39 -3.27 -4.05 -43.35
CA GLY A 39 -3.45 -3.51 -44.69
C GLY A 39 -4.41 -2.32 -44.74
N ALA A 40 -4.21 -1.42 -45.68
CA ALA A 40 -5.04 -0.21 -45.88
C ALA A 40 -6.51 -0.54 -46.30
N ASP A 41 -6.74 -1.70 -46.92
CA ASP A 41 -8.04 -2.07 -47.50
C ASP A 41 -9.03 -2.68 -46.46
N ASN A 42 -8.66 -2.77 -45.20
CA ASN A 42 -9.54 -3.32 -44.16
C ASN A 42 -10.71 -2.42 -43.87
N LYS A 43 -11.94 -3.00 -43.91
CA LYS A 43 -13.20 -2.28 -43.64
C LYS A 43 -13.53 -2.15 -42.14
N ALA A 44 -12.77 -2.76 -41.25
CA ALA A 44 -12.99 -2.67 -39.79
C ALA A 44 -12.90 -1.19 -39.34
N VAL A 45 -13.80 -0.78 -38.47
CA VAL A 45 -13.81 0.56 -37.88
C VAL A 45 -13.15 0.49 -36.51
N PRO A 46 -12.06 1.23 -36.26
CA PRO A 46 -11.44 1.27 -34.93
C PRO A 46 -12.38 1.92 -33.91
N ASP A 47 -12.49 1.31 -32.74
CA ASP A 47 -13.16 1.88 -31.60
C ASP A 47 -12.21 2.82 -30.85
N PHE A 48 -12.71 3.95 -30.37
CA PHE A 48 -11.88 4.95 -29.70
C PHE A 48 -11.29 4.44 -28.37
N GLN A 49 -12.14 3.82 -27.52
CA GLN A 49 -11.73 3.29 -26.23
C GLN A 49 -10.89 2.02 -26.36
N LYS A 50 -11.34 1.09 -27.21
CA LYS A 50 -10.69 -0.23 -27.34
C LYS A 50 -9.37 -0.18 -28.09
N HIS A 51 -9.22 0.75 -29.03
CA HIS A 51 -8.10 0.73 -29.96
C HIS A 51 -7.26 2.00 -29.95
N VAL A 52 -7.89 3.19 -30.10
CA VAL A 52 -7.15 4.45 -30.27
C VAL A 52 -6.46 4.87 -28.98
N ILE A 53 -7.18 4.93 -27.87
CA ILE A 53 -6.62 5.35 -26.59
C ILE A 53 -5.53 4.39 -26.09
N PRO A 54 -5.72 3.05 -26.08
CA PRO A 54 -4.67 2.14 -25.68
C PRO A 54 -3.43 2.24 -26.58
N LEU A 55 -3.61 2.43 -27.89
CA LEU A 55 -2.50 2.66 -28.82
C LEU A 55 -1.71 3.92 -28.45
N LEU A 56 -2.38 5.07 -28.24
CA LEU A 56 -1.73 6.32 -27.83
C LEU A 56 -1.01 6.16 -26.48
N GLY A 57 -1.60 5.39 -25.55
CA GLY A 57 -1.00 5.06 -24.25
C GLY A 57 0.27 4.22 -24.40
N LYS A 58 0.21 3.17 -25.23
CA LYS A 58 1.33 2.28 -25.52
C LYS A 58 2.48 3.01 -26.19
N LEU A 59 2.19 3.83 -27.16
CA LEU A 59 3.16 4.65 -27.89
C LEU A 59 3.76 5.79 -27.06
N GLY A 60 3.26 5.98 -25.82
CA GLY A 60 3.74 7.00 -24.88
C GLY A 60 3.25 8.42 -25.15
N CYS A 61 2.27 8.61 -26.05
CA CYS A 61 1.72 9.93 -26.37
C CYS A 61 1.07 10.57 -25.14
N SER A 62 0.35 9.79 -24.31
CA SER A 62 -0.30 10.23 -23.08
C SER A 62 0.59 10.13 -21.83
N SER A 63 1.90 9.95 -21.97
CA SER A 63 2.84 9.93 -20.84
C SER A 63 3.10 11.33 -20.30
N ALA A 64 3.55 11.43 -19.02
CA ALA A 64 3.89 12.71 -18.38
C ALA A 64 5.03 13.49 -19.10
N LYS A 65 5.89 12.80 -19.85
CA LYS A 65 6.96 13.43 -20.64
C LYS A 65 6.49 14.00 -21.98
N CYS A 66 5.30 13.61 -22.42
CA CYS A 66 4.71 14.01 -23.70
C CYS A 66 3.42 14.83 -23.46
N HIS A 67 2.29 14.36 -23.96
CA HIS A 67 1.02 15.11 -23.89
C HIS A 67 0.19 14.82 -22.63
N GLY A 68 0.60 13.86 -21.79
CA GLY A 68 -0.07 13.56 -20.50
C GLY A 68 0.42 14.41 -19.33
N SER A 69 1.31 15.38 -19.53
CA SER A 69 1.72 16.32 -18.48
C SER A 69 0.60 17.33 -18.18
N PHE A 70 0.70 17.99 -17.01
CA PHE A 70 -0.31 18.96 -16.59
C PHE A 70 -0.53 20.09 -17.59
N GLN A 71 0.53 20.56 -18.25
CA GLN A 71 0.45 21.62 -19.28
C GLN A 71 0.33 21.07 -20.71
N GLY A 72 0.51 19.77 -20.91
CA GLY A 72 0.65 19.20 -22.25
C GLY A 72 1.95 19.63 -22.95
N GLN A 73 2.03 19.42 -24.27
CA GLN A 73 3.13 19.88 -25.12
C GLN A 73 2.52 20.44 -26.41
N GLY A 74 2.86 21.70 -26.77
CA GLY A 74 2.38 22.33 -27.99
C GLY A 74 0.85 22.50 -28.00
N ASP A 75 0.29 23.01 -26.90
CA ASP A 75 -1.14 23.23 -26.68
C ASP A 75 -2.02 21.99 -26.90
N PHE A 76 -1.40 20.81 -26.84
CA PHE A 76 -2.09 19.54 -26.91
C PHE A 76 -1.89 18.75 -25.60
N ARG A 77 -2.99 18.48 -24.92
CA ARG A 77 -3.00 17.74 -23.66
C ARG A 77 -3.92 16.54 -23.74
N LEU A 78 -3.40 15.39 -23.35
CA LEU A 78 -4.15 14.16 -23.13
C LEU A 78 -4.22 13.88 -21.62
N SER A 79 -5.19 13.10 -21.19
CA SER A 79 -5.22 12.58 -19.84
C SER A 79 -4.02 11.64 -19.63
N LEU A 80 -3.44 11.68 -18.44
CA LEU A 80 -2.31 10.82 -18.11
C LEU A 80 -2.72 9.34 -18.28
N PHE A 81 -1.98 8.63 -19.13
CA PHE A 81 -2.23 7.24 -19.54
C PHE A 81 -3.58 6.97 -20.27
N GLY A 82 -4.30 8.01 -20.71
CA GLY A 82 -5.48 7.84 -21.53
C GLY A 82 -6.76 7.41 -20.80
N PHE A 83 -6.98 7.84 -19.56
CA PHE A 83 -8.17 7.47 -18.78
C PHE A 83 -9.33 8.45 -18.85
N GLY A 84 -9.11 9.62 -19.43
CA GLY A 84 -10.14 10.64 -19.62
C GLY A 84 -10.71 10.63 -21.03
N PHE A 85 -11.38 9.57 -21.45
CA PHE A 85 -11.78 9.33 -22.84
C PHE A 85 -12.48 10.53 -23.53
N GLN A 86 -13.43 11.17 -22.84
CA GLN A 86 -14.12 12.33 -23.40
C GLN A 86 -13.17 13.52 -23.56
N LYS A 87 -12.35 13.80 -22.56
CA LYS A 87 -11.35 14.88 -22.59
C LYS A 87 -10.32 14.64 -23.68
N ASP A 88 -9.87 13.37 -23.79
CA ASP A 88 -8.89 12.99 -24.80
C ASP A 88 -9.46 13.08 -26.22
N HIS A 89 -10.72 12.66 -26.41
CA HIS A 89 -11.42 12.82 -27.67
C HIS A 89 -11.58 14.30 -28.03
N ALA A 90 -12.10 15.11 -27.10
CA ALA A 90 -12.26 16.54 -27.30
C ALA A 90 -10.93 17.23 -27.63
N ALA A 91 -9.85 16.88 -26.95
CA ALA A 91 -8.51 17.40 -27.21
C ALA A 91 -7.98 17.00 -28.60
N LEU A 92 -8.31 15.80 -29.07
CA LEU A 92 -7.90 15.32 -30.39
C LEU A 92 -8.64 16.02 -31.52
N VAL A 93 -9.97 16.21 -31.39
CA VAL A 93 -10.81 16.83 -32.44
C VAL A 93 -10.78 18.36 -32.42
N ALA A 94 -10.30 18.97 -31.34
CA ALA A 94 -10.16 20.42 -31.22
C ALA A 94 -9.17 20.96 -32.31
N GLU A 95 -9.42 22.19 -32.76
CA GLU A 95 -8.49 22.87 -33.66
C GLU A 95 -7.13 23.06 -33.02
N ALA A 96 -6.08 22.96 -33.81
CA ALA A 96 -4.73 23.26 -33.36
C ALA A 96 -4.53 24.77 -33.28
N SER A 97 -3.89 25.26 -32.25
CA SER A 97 -3.54 26.68 -32.10
C SER A 97 -2.43 27.16 -33.03
N SER A 98 -1.82 26.26 -33.80
CA SER A 98 -0.74 26.55 -34.75
C SER A 98 -1.22 26.57 -36.20
N GLU A 99 -0.55 27.36 -37.04
CA GLU A 99 -0.75 27.42 -38.49
C GLU A 99 -0.51 26.08 -39.21
N ASP A 100 -0.05 25.05 -38.49
CA ASP A 100 0.33 23.73 -39.03
C ASP A 100 -0.87 22.88 -39.50
N GLY A 101 -2.12 23.27 -39.28
CA GLY A 101 -3.33 22.55 -39.70
C GLY A 101 -4.10 21.87 -38.56
N HIS A 102 -5.06 21.00 -38.90
CA HIS A 102 -5.93 20.33 -37.95
C HIS A 102 -5.24 19.11 -37.31
N ARG A 103 -5.44 18.93 -35.99
CA ARG A 103 -4.96 17.71 -35.31
C ARG A 103 -5.53 16.46 -35.94
N ILE A 104 -6.81 16.52 -36.31
CA ILE A 104 -7.56 15.47 -37.01
C ILE A 104 -8.36 16.12 -38.15
N SER A 105 -8.21 15.60 -39.35
CA SER A 105 -8.92 16.04 -40.57
C SER A 105 -9.65 14.84 -41.17
N PRO A 106 -10.94 14.65 -40.92
CA PRO A 106 -11.69 13.52 -41.51
C PRO A 106 -11.80 13.59 -43.04
N GLU A 107 -11.79 14.80 -43.62
CA GLU A 107 -11.85 15.00 -45.07
C GLU A 107 -10.52 14.64 -45.77
N LEU A 108 -9.39 14.84 -45.07
CA LEU A 108 -8.05 14.55 -45.55
C LEU A 108 -7.24 13.82 -44.49
N PRO A 109 -7.57 12.56 -44.17
CA PRO A 109 -7.01 11.84 -43.01
C PRO A 109 -5.48 11.84 -43.01
N ALA A 110 -4.82 11.63 -44.14
CA ALA A 110 -3.37 11.60 -44.22
C ALA A 110 -2.69 12.96 -43.91
N GLN A 111 -3.44 14.08 -43.91
CA GLN A 111 -2.95 15.41 -43.54
C GLN A 111 -3.16 15.75 -42.05
N SER A 112 -3.74 14.85 -41.27
CA SER A 112 -3.93 15.05 -39.83
C SER A 112 -2.57 15.18 -39.11
N LEU A 113 -2.41 16.21 -38.27
CA LEU A 113 -1.17 16.46 -37.54
C LEU A 113 -0.74 15.27 -36.68
N ILE A 114 -1.68 14.49 -36.14
CA ILE A 114 -1.36 13.29 -35.35
C ILE A 114 -0.58 12.26 -36.19
N LEU A 115 -0.88 12.11 -37.47
CA LEU A 115 -0.17 11.20 -38.38
C LEU A 115 1.13 11.81 -38.88
N LEU A 116 1.10 13.08 -39.31
CA LEU A 116 2.27 13.76 -39.85
C LEU A 116 3.39 13.91 -38.81
N LYS A 117 3.04 14.28 -37.57
CA LYS A 117 3.99 14.44 -36.46
C LYS A 117 4.53 13.08 -35.99
N ALA A 118 3.65 12.09 -35.81
CA ALA A 118 4.05 10.75 -35.35
C ALA A 118 4.94 10.00 -36.33
N THR A 119 4.74 10.17 -37.65
CA THR A 119 5.61 9.65 -38.71
C THR A 119 6.84 10.53 -39.00
N LYS A 120 6.95 11.69 -38.35
CA LYS A 120 8.02 12.68 -38.53
C LYS A 120 8.08 13.26 -39.94
N GLN A 121 6.96 13.31 -40.64
CA GLN A 121 6.87 14.00 -41.94
C GLN A 121 6.95 15.53 -41.75
N ILE A 122 6.53 16.03 -40.59
CA ILE A 122 6.75 17.41 -40.17
C ILE A 122 7.48 17.41 -38.80
N LYS A 123 7.96 18.60 -38.38
CA LYS A 123 8.74 18.76 -37.16
C LYS A 123 7.93 18.33 -35.93
N HIS A 124 8.46 17.34 -35.21
CA HIS A 124 7.98 16.87 -33.91
C HIS A 124 9.16 16.84 -32.94
N ARG A 125 9.01 17.43 -31.74
CA ARG A 125 10.07 17.39 -30.70
C ARG A 125 10.28 15.98 -30.15
N GLY A 126 9.27 15.13 -30.27
CA GLY A 126 9.36 13.71 -30.02
C GLY A 126 10.16 12.96 -31.10
N ARG A 127 10.46 11.69 -30.84
CA ARG A 127 11.02 10.79 -31.86
C ARG A 127 9.97 10.44 -32.94
N LYS A 128 10.39 9.79 -34.01
CA LYS A 128 9.46 9.05 -34.88
C LYS A 128 8.80 7.96 -34.05
N ILE A 129 7.48 7.88 -34.07
CA ILE A 129 6.69 6.97 -33.23
C ILE A 129 6.39 5.68 -33.98
N PHE A 130 5.93 5.79 -35.22
CA PHE A 130 5.64 4.65 -36.10
C PHE A 130 5.93 5.00 -37.56
N GLU A 131 5.99 3.98 -38.40
CA GLU A 131 6.20 4.13 -39.83
C GLU A 131 4.89 4.48 -40.56
N LYS A 132 5.00 5.19 -41.69
CA LYS A 132 3.86 5.34 -42.58
C LYS A 132 3.47 3.95 -43.09
N ASP A 133 2.16 3.71 -43.20
CA ASP A 133 1.55 2.45 -43.67
C ASP A 133 1.76 1.25 -42.69
N SER A 134 2.30 1.50 -41.47
CA SER A 134 2.28 0.48 -40.43
C SER A 134 0.83 0.25 -39.91
N TRP A 135 0.60 -0.81 -39.17
CA TRP A 135 -0.74 -1.09 -38.64
C TRP A 135 -1.23 0.03 -37.67
N GLU A 136 -0.33 0.66 -36.91
CA GLU A 136 -0.63 1.80 -36.05
C GLU A 136 -1.09 3.00 -36.88
N TYR A 137 -0.38 3.28 -37.98
CA TYR A 137 -0.76 4.32 -38.93
C TYR A 137 -2.13 4.04 -39.54
N ASN A 138 -2.32 2.81 -40.05
CA ASN A 138 -3.56 2.39 -40.69
C ASN A 138 -4.77 2.43 -39.73
N LEU A 139 -4.57 2.03 -38.46
CA LEU A 139 -5.60 2.11 -37.44
C LEU A 139 -6.03 3.57 -37.20
N LEU A 140 -5.08 4.48 -36.95
CA LEU A 140 -5.39 5.90 -36.72
C LEU A 140 -5.97 6.54 -37.97
N HIS A 141 -5.42 6.27 -39.15
CA HIS A 141 -5.92 6.77 -40.43
C HIS A 141 -7.38 6.34 -40.66
N ARG A 142 -7.65 5.06 -40.44
CA ARG A 142 -9.01 4.51 -40.61
C ARG A 142 -10.00 5.10 -39.58
N TRP A 143 -9.59 5.29 -38.33
CA TRP A 143 -10.41 5.94 -37.33
C TRP A 143 -10.78 7.37 -37.75
N ILE A 144 -9.82 8.14 -38.27
CA ILE A 144 -10.02 9.51 -38.77
C ILE A 144 -10.95 9.51 -39.97
N GLU A 145 -10.69 8.65 -40.97
CA GLU A 145 -11.46 8.51 -42.20
C GLU A 145 -12.93 8.17 -41.93
N THR A 146 -13.21 7.39 -40.86
CA THR A 146 -14.56 7.02 -40.47
C THR A 146 -15.25 8.04 -39.57
N GLY A 147 -14.69 9.26 -39.49
CA GLY A 147 -15.25 10.42 -38.81
C GLY A 147 -14.77 10.62 -37.37
N ALA A 148 -13.65 10.01 -36.98
CA ALA A 148 -12.98 10.16 -35.68
C ALA A 148 -13.96 10.07 -34.50
N LYS A 149 -14.84 9.07 -34.49
CA LYS A 149 -15.92 8.94 -33.50
C LYS A 149 -15.35 8.68 -32.11
N GLY A 150 -15.87 9.41 -31.11
CA GLY A 150 -15.61 9.15 -29.68
C GLY A 150 -16.54 8.09 -29.11
N ILE A 151 -16.62 8.03 -27.78
CA ILE A 151 -17.50 7.10 -27.08
C ILE A 151 -18.96 7.46 -27.35
N GLN A 152 -19.77 6.50 -27.81
CA GLN A 152 -21.21 6.68 -27.99
C GLN A 152 -21.92 6.40 -26.64
N ILE A 153 -22.64 7.39 -26.14
CA ILE A 153 -23.52 7.25 -24.97
C ILE A 153 -24.82 6.61 -25.44
N THR A 154 -25.06 5.36 -25.11
CA THR A 154 -26.39 4.75 -25.28
C THR A 154 -27.32 5.28 -24.19
N LYS A 155 -28.52 5.74 -24.57
CA LYS A 155 -29.52 6.40 -23.68
C LYS A 155 -30.11 5.51 -22.57
N THR A 156 -29.60 4.31 -22.32
CA THR A 156 -30.20 3.31 -21.44
C THR A 156 -29.76 3.40 -19.97
N ASP A 157 -28.77 4.22 -19.63
CA ASP A 157 -28.22 4.29 -18.27
C ASP A 157 -28.51 5.61 -17.53
N GLN A 158 -29.66 6.22 -17.80
CA GLN A 158 -30.09 7.38 -17.01
C GLN A 158 -30.87 6.90 -15.77
N THR A 159 -30.17 6.78 -14.63
CA THR A 159 -30.81 6.93 -13.32
C THR A 159 -31.37 8.36 -13.23
N PRO A 160 -32.57 8.58 -12.67
CA PRO A 160 -33.18 9.93 -12.62
C PRO A 160 -32.38 10.79 -11.63
N GLN A 161 -31.42 11.54 -12.14
CA GLN A 161 -30.84 12.66 -11.43
C GLN A 161 -31.79 13.84 -11.55
N GLN A 162 -32.01 14.57 -10.46
CA GLN A 162 -32.68 15.86 -10.46
C GLN A 162 -32.04 16.72 -11.54
N ASN A 163 -32.84 17.16 -12.50
CA ASN A 163 -32.39 18.01 -13.62
C ASN A 163 -31.63 19.21 -13.08
N PRO A 164 -30.37 19.43 -13.48
CA PRO A 164 -29.70 20.70 -13.22
C PRO A 164 -30.53 21.84 -13.89
N PRO A 165 -30.50 23.06 -13.35
CA PRO A 165 -31.23 24.16 -13.92
C PRO A 165 -30.86 24.35 -15.41
N GLU A 166 -31.82 24.26 -16.31
CA GLU A 166 -31.62 24.59 -17.72
C GLU A 166 -31.46 26.08 -17.86
N PHE A 167 -30.26 26.51 -18.18
CA PHE A 167 -29.99 27.91 -18.49
C PHE A 167 -30.32 28.23 -19.97
N SER A 168 -30.71 29.48 -20.23
CA SER A 168 -30.93 29.91 -21.61
C SER A 168 -29.61 29.86 -22.41
N LYS A 169 -29.71 29.60 -23.70
CA LYS A 169 -28.53 29.60 -24.59
C LYS A 169 -27.83 30.98 -24.57
N GLU A 170 -28.62 32.06 -24.49
CA GLU A 170 -28.12 33.43 -24.38
C GLU A 170 -27.33 33.63 -23.09
N GLY A 171 -27.78 33.04 -21.96
CA GLY A 171 -27.10 33.12 -20.67
C GLY A 171 -25.77 32.37 -20.66
N ILE A 172 -25.74 31.17 -21.24
CA ILE A 172 -24.52 30.39 -21.42
C ILE A 172 -23.55 31.12 -22.35
N GLN A 173 -24.03 31.67 -23.47
CA GLN A 173 -23.16 32.42 -24.38
C GLN A 173 -22.59 33.67 -23.69
N PHE A 174 -23.40 34.39 -22.90
CA PHE A 174 -22.91 35.52 -22.12
C PHE A 174 -21.83 35.14 -21.12
N PHE A 175 -21.98 33.99 -20.45
CA PHE A 175 -20.93 33.48 -19.58
C PHE A 175 -19.63 33.18 -20.34
N GLU A 176 -19.69 32.51 -21.48
CA GLU A 176 -18.50 32.12 -22.25
C GLU A 176 -17.78 33.35 -22.83
N ASP A 177 -18.54 34.33 -23.35
CA ASP A 177 -17.97 35.47 -24.05
C ASP A 177 -17.47 36.56 -23.11
N ARG A 178 -18.09 36.69 -21.92
CA ARG A 178 -17.85 37.83 -21.02
C ARG A 178 -17.30 37.40 -19.65
N ILE A 179 -17.91 36.41 -19.02
CA ILE A 179 -17.64 36.10 -17.63
C ILE A 179 -16.44 35.17 -17.50
N ARG A 180 -16.35 34.09 -18.29
CA ARG A 180 -15.22 33.15 -18.27
C ARG A 180 -13.87 33.85 -18.48
N PRO A 181 -13.68 34.70 -19.51
CA PRO A 181 -12.42 35.42 -19.69
C PRO A 181 -12.08 36.35 -18.52
N LEU A 182 -13.12 36.95 -17.91
CA LEU A 182 -12.93 37.84 -16.76
C LEU A 182 -12.44 37.05 -15.53
N LEU A 183 -13.07 35.91 -15.24
CA LEU A 183 -12.65 35.02 -14.14
C LEU A 183 -11.22 34.46 -14.35
N GLU A 184 -10.92 34.03 -15.57
CA GLU A 184 -9.60 33.50 -15.92
C GLU A 184 -8.48 34.54 -15.75
N ASN A 185 -8.71 35.75 -16.21
CA ASN A 185 -7.69 36.79 -16.19
C ASN A 185 -7.50 37.44 -14.81
N ASN A 186 -8.54 37.47 -13.97
CA ASN A 186 -8.51 38.26 -12.75
C ASN A 186 -8.70 37.48 -11.45
N CYS A 187 -9.27 36.24 -11.50
CA CYS A 187 -9.65 35.49 -10.31
C CYS A 187 -8.93 34.16 -10.16
N TYR A 188 -8.73 33.38 -11.24
CA TYR A 188 -8.24 32.01 -11.20
C TYR A 188 -6.78 31.87 -10.77
N GLU A 189 -5.96 32.94 -10.85
CA GLU A 189 -4.61 32.93 -10.29
C GLU A 189 -4.60 32.64 -8.78
N CYS A 190 -5.66 33.06 -8.07
CA CYS A 190 -5.80 32.92 -6.61
C CYS A 190 -6.95 32.01 -6.18
N HIS A 191 -8.02 31.91 -6.98
CA HIS A 191 -9.27 31.18 -6.68
C HIS A 191 -9.59 30.09 -7.72
N GLY A 192 -8.58 29.62 -8.45
CA GLY A 192 -8.69 28.56 -9.47
C GLY A 192 -8.31 27.17 -8.94
N PHE A 193 -7.93 26.29 -9.86
CA PHE A 193 -7.62 24.87 -9.54
C PHE A 193 -6.48 24.65 -8.56
N ASN A 194 -5.47 25.54 -8.54
CA ASN A 194 -4.22 25.31 -7.82
C ASN A 194 -4.04 26.17 -6.57
N LYS A 195 -4.93 27.10 -6.32
CA LYS A 195 -4.87 28.00 -5.18
C LYS A 195 -6.28 28.29 -4.66
N ARG A 196 -6.44 28.17 -3.35
CA ARG A 196 -7.68 28.45 -2.61
C ARG A 196 -7.46 29.57 -1.60
N LYS A 197 -7.10 30.76 -2.05
CA LYS A 197 -6.96 31.87 -1.11
C LYS A 197 -8.31 32.19 -0.46
N GLY A 198 -8.33 32.26 0.86
CA GLY A 198 -9.57 32.46 1.61
C GLY A 198 -10.58 31.30 1.48
N ASP A 199 -10.08 30.07 1.21
CA ASP A 199 -10.87 28.85 1.01
C ASP A 199 -11.92 28.95 -0.11
N LEU A 200 -11.84 29.98 -0.99
CA LEU A 200 -12.74 30.18 -2.10
C LEU A 200 -12.19 29.60 -3.40
N GLN A 201 -13.05 28.86 -4.11
CA GLN A 201 -12.86 28.49 -5.52
C GLN A 201 -13.94 29.07 -6.39
N LEU A 202 -13.56 29.51 -7.59
CA LEU A 202 -14.49 30.08 -8.61
C LEU A 202 -14.42 29.29 -9.92
N LYS A 203 -14.10 27.98 -9.85
CA LYS A 203 -13.95 27.11 -11.02
C LYS A 203 -15.27 26.46 -11.47
N SER A 204 -16.22 26.34 -10.56
CA SER A 204 -17.55 25.81 -10.82
C SER A 204 -18.62 26.69 -10.16
N ARG A 205 -19.85 26.55 -10.64
CA ARG A 205 -21.00 27.23 -10.04
C ARG A 205 -21.20 26.79 -8.59
N GLU A 206 -21.08 25.49 -8.35
CA GLU A 206 -21.23 24.87 -7.04
C GLU A 206 -20.21 25.43 -6.02
N ASP A 207 -18.94 25.55 -6.39
CA ASP A 207 -17.89 26.11 -5.54
C ASP A 207 -18.18 27.62 -5.23
N ALA A 208 -18.64 28.37 -6.22
CA ALA A 208 -19.00 29.78 -6.04
C ALA A 208 -20.24 29.97 -5.13
N LEU A 209 -21.22 29.07 -5.22
CA LEU A 209 -22.40 29.04 -4.34
C LEU A 209 -22.03 28.67 -2.89
N LEU A 210 -21.08 27.74 -2.70
CA LEU A 210 -20.58 27.36 -1.38
C LEU A 210 -19.81 28.50 -0.71
N GLY A 211 -19.11 29.35 -1.48
CA GLY A 211 -18.29 30.43 -0.96
C GLY A 211 -16.98 29.94 -0.36
N GLY A 212 -16.36 30.82 0.45
CA GLY A 212 -15.05 30.56 1.07
C GLY A 212 -15.07 30.59 2.60
N GLY A 213 -13.89 30.76 3.22
CA GLY A 213 -13.69 30.79 4.68
C GLY A 213 -14.47 31.88 5.43
N SER A 214 -15.07 32.83 4.74
CA SER A 214 -15.99 33.86 5.35
C SER A 214 -17.33 33.26 5.79
N GLY A 215 -17.69 32.06 5.32
CA GLY A 215 -19.00 31.45 5.57
C GLY A 215 -20.16 32.08 4.82
N LYS A 216 -19.88 33.04 3.91
CA LYS A 216 -20.87 33.66 3.00
C LYS A 216 -20.69 33.07 1.60
N ALA A 217 -21.78 32.90 0.87
CA ALA A 217 -21.75 32.53 -0.54
C ALA A 217 -21.00 33.60 -1.36
N ALA A 218 -20.09 33.18 -2.21
CA ALA A 218 -19.43 34.09 -3.12
C ALA A 218 -20.43 34.55 -4.21
N LEU A 219 -21.38 33.69 -4.55
CA LEU A 219 -22.38 33.88 -5.58
C LEU A 219 -23.78 33.53 -5.04
N VAL A 220 -24.73 34.42 -5.13
CA VAL A 220 -26.15 34.18 -4.86
C VAL A 220 -26.93 34.47 -6.14
N PRO A 221 -27.42 33.45 -6.86
CA PRO A 221 -28.14 33.63 -8.14
C PRO A 221 -29.32 34.60 -8.02
N GLY A 222 -29.46 35.52 -8.96
CA GLY A 222 -30.49 36.54 -8.96
C GLY A 222 -30.31 37.66 -7.94
N ASP A 223 -29.36 37.56 -7.00
CA ASP A 223 -29.19 38.54 -5.91
C ASP A 223 -27.78 39.15 -5.92
N ILE A 224 -27.68 40.34 -6.54
CA ILE A 224 -26.40 41.05 -6.70
C ILE A 224 -25.83 41.48 -5.34
N GLU A 225 -26.69 42.01 -4.45
CA GLU A 225 -26.26 42.62 -3.21
C GLU A 225 -25.87 41.58 -2.12
N ARG A 226 -26.39 40.36 -2.22
CA ARG A 226 -25.99 39.24 -1.34
C ARG A 226 -24.82 38.44 -1.85
N SER A 227 -24.36 38.68 -3.07
CA SER A 227 -23.23 38.04 -3.67
C SER A 227 -21.91 38.66 -3.19
N LEU A 228 -21.14 37.96 -2.34
CA LEU A 228 -19.88 38.45 -1.78
C LEU A 228 -18.85 38.80 -2.88
N LEU A 229 -18.94 38.16 -4.03
CA LEU A 229 -18.12 38.46 -5.22
C LEU A 229 -18.28 39.90 -5.65
N ILE A 230 -19.52 40.44 -5.66
CA ILE A 230 -19.80 41.82 -6.08
C ILE A 230 -19.31 42.83 -5.04
N GLU A 231 -19.55 42.58 -3.74
CA GLU A 231 -18.97 43.40 -2.67
C GLU A 231 -17.43 43.49 -2.82
N ALA A 232 -16.76 42.36 -3.10
CA ALA A 232 -15.30 42.31 -3.23
C ALA A 232 -14.78 43.07 -4.46
N VAL A 233 -15.42 42.95 -5.63
CA VAL A 233 -14.95 43.60 -6.87
C VAL A 233 -15.31 45.07 -6.95
N ARG A 234 -16.37 45.52 -6.28
CA ARG A 234 -16.72 46.96 -6.13
C ARG A 234 -15.72 47.73 -5.26
N HIS A 235 -14.91 47.03 -4.45
CA HIS A 235 -13.98 47.61 -3.49
C HIS A 235 -14.65 48.57 -2.48
N THR A 236 -15.89 48.28 -2.11
CA THR A 236 -16.64 49.08 -1.14
C THR A 236 -16.24 48.76 0.31
N ASN A 237 -15.70 47.57 0.54
CA ASN A 237 -15.22 47.14 1.84
C ASN A 237 -13.67 47.13 1.84
N PRO A 238 -12.99 47.91 2.72
CA PRO A 238 -11.54 47.96 2.76
C PRO A 238 -10.87 46.62 3.08
N ASP A 239 -11.55 45.73 3.82
CA ASP A 239 -11.04 44.43 4.22
C ASP A 239 -11.32 43.35 3.17
N LEU A 240 -12.06 43.64 2.10
CA LEU A 240 -12.47 42.71 1.08
C LEU A 240 -12.35 43.33 -0.32
N GLN A 241 -11.13 43.52 -0.80
CA GLN A 241 -10.86 44.12 -2.11
C GLN A 241 -10.26 43.09 -3.05
N MET A 242 -10.99 42.68 -4.12
CA MET A 242 -10.58 41.73 -5.12
C MET A 242 -10.78 42.29 -6.54
N PRO A 243 -9.85 42.06 -7.46
CA PRO A 243 -8.48 41.62 -7.25
C PRO A 243 -7.65 42.60 -6.40
N PRO A 244 -6.67 42.10 -5.57
CA PRO A 244 -5.98 42.96 -4.62
C PRO A 244 -5.00 43.96 -5.22
N LYS A 245 -4.63 43.78 -6.50
CA LYS A 245 -3.66 44.66 -7.21
C LYS A 245 -4.31 45.76 -8.06
N ARG A 246 -5.55 45.58 -8.49
CA ARG A 246 -6.31 46.54 -9.29
C ARG A 246 -7.82 46.38 -9.10
N LYS A 247 -8.58 47.43 -9.15
CA LYS A 247 -10.03 47.36 -9.22
C LYS A 247 -10.43 46.99 -10.65
N LEU A 248 -11.48 46.17 -10.81
CA LEU A 248 -12.10 45.95 -12.12
C LEU A 248 -12.69 47.23 -12.65
N ASP A 249 -12.76 47.35 -13.98
CA ASP A 249 -13.46 48.52 -14.59
C ASP A 249 -14.97 48.42 -14.43
N GLU A 250 -15.67 49.55 -14.68
CA GLU A 250 -17.14 49.63 -14.49
C GLU A 250 -17.90 48.65 -15.40
N LYS A 251 -17.34 48.36 -16.57
CA LYS A 251 -17.94 47.41 -17.51
C LYS A 251 -17.74 45.96 -17.05
N GLU A 252 -16.55 45.63 -16.55
CA GLU A 252 -16.24 44.28 -15.98
C GLU A 252 -17.14 43.99 -14.78
N ILE A 253 -17.39 45.01 -13.92
CA ILE A 253 -18.30 44.89 -12.78
C ILE A 253 -19.74 44.75 -13.24
N ALA A 254 -20.19 45.56 -14.20
CA ALA A 254 -21.54 45.46 -14.78
C ALA A 254 -21.80 44.13 -15.45
N ASP A 255 -20.83 43.57 -16.14
CA ASP A 255 -20.92 42.23 -16.74
C ASP A 255 -21.14 41.14 -15.66
N LEU A 256 -20.43 41.18 -14.51
CA LEU A 256 -20.63 40.29 -13.36
C LEU A 256 -22.01 40.48 -12.72
N GLU A 257 -22.47 41.72 -12.54
CA GLU A 257 -23.77 42.02 -11.99
C GLU A 257 -24.91 41.54 -12.88
N GLN A 258 -24.80 41.76 -14.21
CA GLN A 258 -25.74 41.27 -15.19
C GLN A 258 -25.78 39.72 -15.20
N TRP A 259 -24.63 39.06 -15.13
CA TRP A 259 -24.55 37.61 -15.08
C TRP A 259 -25.27 37.06 -13.85
N ILE A 260 -25.06 37.68 -12.67
CA ILE A 260 -25.73 37.25 -11.43
C ILE A 260 -27.24 37.50 -11.54
N ALA A 261 -27.68 38.64 -12.09
CA ALA A 261 -29.09 38.95 -12.30
C ALA A 261 -29.78 37.94 -13.23
N MET A 262 -29.04 37.31 -14.14
CA MET A 262 -29.50 36.24 -15.03
C MET A 262 -29.52 34.86 -14.34
N GLU A 263 -29.55 34.79 -13.02
CA GLU A 263 -29.46 33.53 -12.21
C GLU A 263 -28.08 32.85 -12.31
N ALA A 264 -27.03 33.60 -12.65
CA ALA A 264 -25.66 33.12 -12.82
C ALA A 264 -25.60 31.89 -13.70
N PRO A 265 -26.00 31.94 -14.96
CA PRO A 265 -25.90 30.83 -15.89
C PRO A 265 -24.44 30.43 -16.02
N TRP A 266 -24.19 29.15 -15.78
CA TRP A 266 -22.88 28.55 -15.90
C TRP A 266 -23.00 27.38 -16.85
N PRO A 267 -22.10 27.19 -17.81
CA PRO A 267 -22.12 25.99 -18.63
C PRO A 267 -22.12 24.80 -17.69
N ASN A 268 -23.07 23.90 -17.88
CA ASN A 268 -23.13 22.71 -17.05
C ASN A 268 -21.76 22.07 -17.02
N SER A 269 -21.27 21.77 -15.82
CA SER A 269 -20.12 20.92 -15.60
C SER A 269 -20.37 19.48 -16.06
N SER A 270 -21.33 19.25 -16.97
CA SER A 270 -21.50 18.02 -17.73
C SER A 270 -20.23 17.62 -18.48
N ASP A 271 -19.29 18.55 -18.67
CA ASP A 271 -17.90 18.22 -19.04
C ASP A 271 -17.10 17.60 -17.88
N LEU A 272 -17.64 17.60 -16.66
CA LEU A 272 -17.13 16.93 -15.45
C LEU A 272 -18.12 15.88 -14.91
N ALA A 273 -19.18 15.54 -15.66
CA ALA A 273 -19.97 14.36 -15.35
C ALA A 273 -19.03 13.16 -15.22
N PRO A 274 -19.28 12.25 -14.25
CA PRO A 274 -18.50 11.04 -14.12
C PRO A 274 -18.37 10.44 -15.50
N VAL A 275 -17.15 10.08 -15.88
CA VAL A 275 -16.80 9.47 -17.16
C VAL A 275 -17.76 8.30 -17.36
N GLN A 276 -18.90 8.56 -18.01
CA GLN A 276 -19.82 7.50 -18.36
C GLN A 276 -19.17 6.72 -19.48
N SER A 277 -18.76 5.62 -19.07
CA SER A 277 -18.20 4.46 -19.66
C SER A 277 -18.69 4.23 -21.08
N GLY A 278 -17.73 4.18 -21.96
CA GLY A 278 -17.77 3.22 -23.05
C GLY A 278 -18.00 1.80 -22.48
N LYS A 279 -17.95 0.77 -23.32
CA LYS A 279 -18.08 -0.61 -22.87
C LYS A 279 -17.09 -0.88 -21.73
N LYS A 280 -17.59 -1.45 -20.64
CA LYS A 280 -16.76 -1.70 -19.46
C LYS A 280 -15.99 -2.99 -19.66
N LEU A 281 -14.69 -2.95 -19.41
CA LEU A 281 -13.83 -4.13 -19.43
C LEU A 281 -14.21 -5.02 -18.24
N ALA A 282 -14.62 -6.26 -18.50
CA ALA A 282 -14.95 -7.23 -17.46
C ALA A 282 -13.69 -7.90 -16.92
N GLN A 283 -12.81 -8.41 -17.81
CA GLN A 283 -11.60 -9.12 -17.40
C GLN A 283 -10.51 -9.08 -18.48
N LEU A 284 -9.24 -9.16 -18.02
CA LEU A 284 -8.11 -9.49 -18.89
C LEU A 284 -7.72 -10.96 -18.68
N HIS A 285 -7.77 -11.73 -19.77
CA HIS A 285 -7.22 -13.08 -19.82
C HIS A 285 -5.81 -13.02 -20.36
N TYR A 286 -4.95 -13.92 -19.90
CA TYR A 286 -3.58 -14.00 -20.39
C TYR A 286 -3.10 -15.45 -20.48
N GLU A 287 -2.20 -15.67 -21.41
CA GLU A 287 -1.53 -16.95 -21.65
C GLU A 287 -0.03 -16.69 -21.93
N PRO A 288 0.87 -17.53 -21.37
CA PRO A 288 0.63 -18.62 -20.42
C PRO A 288 0.25 -18.10 -19.02
N LYS A 289 -0.38 -18.95 -18.20
CA LYS A 289 -0.78 -18.59 -16.82
C LYS A 289 0.41 -18.40 -15.89
N GLU A 290 1.52 -19.06 -16.18
CA GLU A 290 2.81 -18.94 -15.49
C GLU A 290 3.92 -19.17 -16.53
N ILE A 291 5.00 -18.41 -16.45
CA ILE A 291 6.19 -18.59 -17.28
C ILE A 291 7.27 -19.25 -16.41
N LEU A 292 7.67 -20.45 -16.77
CA LEU A 292 8.78 -21.16 -16.13
C LEU A 292 9.93 -21.30 -17.14
N PHE A 293 10.92 -20.43 -17.02
CA PHE A 293 12.14 -20.49 -17.82
C PHE A 293 13.07 -21.60 -17.32
N GLN A 294 13.66 -22.34 -18.22
CA GLN A 294 14.64 -23.39 -17.88
C GLN A 294 16.08 -22.86 -18.03
N SER A 295 16.31 -21.91 -18.92
CA SER A 295 17.64 -21.39 -19.23
C SER A 295 17.69 -19.86 -19.36
N ALA A 296 18.91 -19.30 -19.42
CA ALA A 296 19.14 -17.86 -19.60
C ALA A 296 18.71 -17.34 -20.98
N SER A 297 18.55 -18.21 -21.93
CA SER A 297 18.20 -17.83 -23.33
C SER A 297 16.72 -17.97 -23.62
N ASP A 298 15.94 -18.49 -22.67
CA ASP A 298 14.52 -18.78 -22.89
C ASP A 298 13.72 -17.53 -23.11
N ILE A 299 12.75 -17.66 -24.00
CA ILE A 299 11.76 -16.66 -24.32
C ILE A 299 10.36 -17.25 -24.25
N ALA A 300 9.39 -16.42 -23.92
CA ALA A 300 7.98 -16.79 -23.91
C ALA A 300 7.13 -15.64 -24.46
N GLN A 301 6.21 -15.94 -25.38
CA GLN A 301 5.24 -14.96 -25.86
C GLN A 301 4.05 -14.89 -24.91
N ILE A 302 3.76 -13.70 -24.38
CA ILE A 302 2.55 -13.42 -23.63
C ILE A 302 1.48 -13.00 -24.62
N ARG A 303 0.30 -13.59 -24.48
CA ARG A 303 -0.92 -13.20 -25.18
C ARG A 303 -1.91 -12.63 -24.17
N VAL A 304 -2.56 -11.52 -24.51
CA VAL A 304 -3.56 -10.85 -23.66
C VAL A 304 -4.86 -10.70 -24.43
N VAL A 305 -5.96 -11.18 -23.85
CA VAL A 305 -7.32 -11.12 -24.42
C VAL A 305 -8.20 -10.32 -23.48
N ALA A 306 -8.78 -9.24 -23.97
CA ALA A 306 -9.78 -8.47 -23.26
C ALA A 306 -11.16 -9.11 -23.42
N GLU A 307 -11.92 -9.22 -22.32
CA GLU A 307 -13.32 -9.62 -22.29
C GLU A 307 -14.13 -8.45 -21.73
N TRP A 308 -15.17 -8.05 -22.46
CA TRP A 308 -16.03 -6.94 -22.14
C TRP A 308 -17.31 -7.41 -21.46
N GLU A 309 -18.03 -6.56 -20.71
CA GLU A 309 -19.26 -6.93 -20.00
C GLU A 309 -20.36 -7.51 -20.92
N ASP A 310 -20.34 -7.18 -22.21
CA ASP A 310 -21.26 -7.75 -23.21
C ASP A 310 -20.81 -9.13 -23.77
N GLY A 311 -19.71 -9.68 -23.26
CA GLY A 311 -19.15 -10.96 -23.65
C GLY A 311 -18.26 -10.90 -24.91
N GLU A 312 -18.06 -9.71 -25.52
CA GLU A 312 -17.13 -9.57 -26.65
C GLU A 312 -15.69 -9.86 -26.18
N ARG A 313 -14.93 -10.59 -26.97
CA ARG A 313 -13.52 -10.94 -26.68
C ARG A 313 -12.62 -10.53 -27.84
N GLU A 314 -11.46 -9.97 -27.50
CA GLU A 314 -10.49 -9.49 -28.48
C GLU A 314 -9.04 -9.70 -28.00
N ASP A 315 -8.17 -10.16 -28.89
CA ASP A 315 -6.73 -10.18 -28.67
C ASP A 315 -6.18 -8.74 -28.67
N VAL A 316 -5.81 -8.25 -27.50
CA VAL A 316 -5.30 -6.89 -27.28
C VAL A 316 -3.80 -6.85 -27.00
N THR A 317 -3.10 -7.94 -27.23
CA THR A 317 -1.65 -8.06 -26.99
C THR A 317 -0.86 -6.89 -27.61
N CYS A 318 -1.17 -6.55 -28.88
CA CYS A 318 -0.51 -5.48 -29.60
C CYS A 318 -0.83 -4.07 -29.06
N LEU A 319 -1.87 -3.90 -28.26
CA LEU A 319 -2.29 -2.65 -27.61
C LEU A 319 -1.93 -2.60 -26.13
N THR A 320 -1.48 -3.72 -25.56
CA THR A 320 -1.12 -3.86 -24.17
C THR A 320 0.26 -3.26 -23.89
N ARG A 321 0.38 -2.54 -22.76
CA ARG A 321 1.66 -2.10 -22.21
C ARG A 321 2.16 -3.17 -21.26
N PHE A 322 3.41 -3.57 -21.43
CA PHE A 322 4.06 -4.56 -20.58
C PHE A 322 5.17 -3.92 -19.76
N ARG A 323 5.32 -4.37 -18.51
CA ARG A 323 6.48 -4.06 -17.68
C ARG A 323 6.83 -5.26 -16.81
N THR A 324 8.07 -5.37 -16.39
CA THR A 324 8.48 -6.32 -15.36
C THR A 324 8.55 -5.65 -13.99
N ASN A 325 8.29 -6.40 -12.92
CA ASN A 325 8.49 -5.94 -11.55
C ASN A 325 9.96 -6.13 -11.10
N ASN A 326 10.73 -7.00 -11.78
CA ASN A 326 12.16 -7.18 -11.53
C ASN A 326 12.89 -7.52 -12.83
N ASP A 327 13.60 -6.54 -13.38
CA ASP A 327 14.36 -6.66 -14.61
C ASP A 327 15.63 -7.52 -14.47
N ALA A 328 16.09 -7.78 -13.24
CA ALA A 328 17.17 -8.73 -12.99
C ALA A 328 16.75 -10.19 -13.20
N VAL A 329 15.45 -10.51 -13.15
CA VAL A 329 14.91 -11.87 -13.35
C VAL A 329 14.39 -12.04 -14.77
N ALA A 330 13.57 -11.12 -15.25
CA ALA A 330 12.99 -11.19 -16.59
C ALA A 330 12.83 -9.81 -17.21
N ALA A 331 13.03 -9.71 -18.53
CA ALA A 331 12.67 -8.56 -19.33
C ALA A 331 11.46 -8.87 -20.20
N VAL A 332 10.73 -7.84 -20.61
CA VAL A 332 9.63 -7.97 -21.57
C VAL A 332 9.70 -6.80 -22.57
N ASN A 333 9.43 -7.09 -23.84
CA ASN A 333 9.36 -6.06 -24.86
C ASN A 333 7.93 -5.56 -25.09
N GLU A 334 7.78 -4.58 -25.96
CA GLU A 334 6.48 -3.97 -26.29
C GLU A 334 5.49 -4.94 -26.96
N SER A 335 5.93 -6.04 -27.56
CA SER A 335 5.07 -7.06 -28.15
C SER A 335 4.67 -8.16 -27.17
N GLY A 336 5.08 -8.08 -25.89
CA GLY A 336 4.78 -9.11 -24.89
C GLY A 336 5.73 -10.31 -24.95
N LEU A 337 6.86 -10.21 -25.66
CA LEU A 337 7.89 -11.26 -25.66
C LEU A 337 8.72 -11.13 -24.39
N ALA A 338 8.53 -12.05 -23.47
CA ALA A 338 9.28 -12.18 -22.24
C ALA A 338 10.60 -12.91 -22.48
N LYS A 339 11.68 -12.48 -21.83
CA LYS A 339 13.01 -13.06 -21.92
C LYS A 339 13.57 -13.30 -20.53
N SER A 340 14.16 -14.47 -20.32
CA SER A 340 14.91 -14.81 -19.10
C SER A 340 16.17 -13.96 -18.98
N ILE A 341 16.43 -13.40 -17.82
CA ILE A 341 17.62 -12.60 -17.50
C ILE A 341 18.41 -13.28 -16.37
N GLY A 342 17.80 -13.48 -15.23
CA GLY A 342 18.43 -14.05 -14.03
C GLY A 342 17.56 -15.07 -13.32
N LYS A 343 18.13 -15.71 -12.29
CA LYS A 343 17.46 -16.69 -11.44
C LYS A 343 16.51 -15.99 -10.45
N GLY A 344 15.44 -16.64 -10.04
CA GLY A 344 14.46 -16.14 -9.09
C GLY A 344 13.04 -16.06 -9.63
N ASP A 345 12.22 -15.27 -9.00
CA ASP A 345 10.83 -15.05 -9.37
C ASP A 345 10.47 -13.56 -9.49
N THR A 346 9.53 -13.26 -10.38
CA THR A 346 8.99 -11.92 -10.61
C THR A 346 7.61 -12.03 -11.25
N HIS A 347 7.03 -10.87 -11.58
CA HIS A 347 5.82 -10.79 -12.40
C HIS A 347 6.06 -9.87 -13.59
N ILE A 348 5.49 -10.22 -14.73
CA ILE A 348 5.30 -9.31 -15.85
C ILE A 348 3.87 -8.78 -15.78
N VAL A 349 3.73 -7.45 -15.74
CA VAL A 349 2.46 -6.78 -15.64
C VAL A 349 2.00 -6.32 -17.01
N ALA A 350 0.82 -6.75 -17.40
CA ALA A 350 0.11 -6.34 -18.60
C ALA A 350 -0.97 -5.30 -18.24
N LEU A 351 -0.97 -4.16 -18.92
CA LEU A 351 -1.83 -3.01 -18.68
C LEU A 351 -2.58 -2.67 -19.97
N TYR A 352 -3.90 -2.81 -19.95
CA TYR A 352 -4.76 -2.45 -21.09
C TYR A 352 -6.07 -1.87 -20.56
N ASP A 353 -6.49 -0.71 -21.08
CA ASP A 353 -7.62 0.06 -20.57
C ASP A 353 -7.53 0.23 -19.04
N ASN A 354 -8.54 -0.20 -18.32
CA ASN A 354 -8.57 -0.21 -16.85
C ASN A 354 -8.09 -1.53 -16.23
N GLY A 355 -7.81 -2.53 -17.06
CA GLY A 355 -7.39 -3.86 -16.63
C GLY A 355 -5.90 -3.94 -16.34
N ILE A 356 -5.58 -4.72 -15.32
CA ILE A 356 -4.23 -5.05 -14.90
C ILE A 356 -4.16 -6.55 -14.71
N ALA A 357 -3.19 -7.19 -15.35
CA ALA A 357 -2.92 -8.62 -15.18
C ALA A 357 -1.43 -8.81 -14.87
N ALA A 358 -1.14 -9.57 -13.83
CA ALA A 358 0.23 -9.90 -13.45
C ALA A 358 0.52 -11.38 -13.72
N ILE A 359 1.46 -11.64 -14.59
CA ILE A 359 1.85 -12.97 -15.07
C ILE A 359 3.06 -13.42 -14.25
N PRO A 360 2.96 -14.52 -13.47
CA PRO A 360 4.11 -15.05 -12.73
C PRO A 360 5.21 -15.52 -13.66
N VAL A 361 6.45 -15.17 -13.34
CA VAL A 361 7.64 -15.59 -14.08
C VAL A 361 8.65 -16.14 -13.09
N LEU A 362 9.08 -17.36 -13.31
CA LEU A 362 10.05 -18.06 -12.48
C LEU A 362 11.21 -18.56 -13.34
N ARG A 363 12.41 -18.47 -12.78
CA ARG A 363 13.59 -19.15 -13.29
C ARG A 363 14.31 -19.86 -12.13
N PRO A 364 14.44 -21.19 -12.18
CA PRO A 364 15.07 -21.97 -11.13
C PRO A 364 16.51 -21.53 -10.84
N PHE A 365 16.92 -21.67 -9.58
CA PHE A 365 18.29 -21.43 -9.13
C PHE A 365 19.25 -22.54 -9.53
N THR A 366 18.73 -23.75 -9.73
CA THR A 366 19.48 -24.92 -10.17
C THR A 366 18.80 -25.57 -11.38
N ASP A 367 19.61 -26.20 -12.25
CA ASP A 367 19.09 -26.94 -13.39
C ASP A 367 18.55 -28.33 -12.98
N GLU A 368 18.94 -28.82 -11.80
CA GLU A 368 18.46 -30.08 -11.23
C GLU A 368 17.09 -29.84 -10.56
N ARG A 369 16.09 -30.59 -10.99
CA ARG A 369 14.79 -30.61 -10.30
C ARG A 369 14.89 -31.51 -9.07
N LEU A 370 14.93 -30.85 -7.91
CA LEU A 370 14.78 -31.54 -6.64
C LEU A 370 13.28 -31.43 -6.25
N GLU A 371 12.57 -32.54 -6.24
CA GLU A 371 11.19 -32.61 -5.79
C GLU A 371 11.16 -33.08 -4.33
N ILE A 372 11.03 -32.13 -3.42
CA ILE A 372 10.76 -32.43 -2.02
C ILE A 372 9.27 -32.79 -1.92
N ASP A 373 8.97 -33.95 -1.33
CA ASP A 373 7.58 -34.36 -1.12
C ASP A 373 6.88 -33.43 -0.11
N VAL A 374 5.92 -32.64 -0.61
CA VAL A 374 5.17 -31.69 0.20
C VAL A 374 4.21 -32.35 1.19
N THR A 375 3.86 -33.64 0.97
CA THR A 375 2.91 -34.36 1.82
C THR A 375 3.49 -34.74 3.19
N GLN A 376 4.82 -34.76 3.32
CA GLN A 376 5.50 -35.03 4.60
C GLN A 376 5.31 -33.91 5.64
N TYR A 377 4.94 -32.70 5.19
CA TYR A 377 4.73 -31.55 6.09
C TYR A 377 3.31 -31.54 6.64
N SER A 378 3.15 -31.50 7.94
CA SER A 378 1.85 -31.39 8.59
C SER A 378 1.32 -29.95 8.51
N ASN A 379 2.17 -28.93 8.65
CA ASN A 379 1.81 -27.53 8.61
C ASN A 379 1.58 -27.05 7.14
N PRO A 380 0.42 -26.48 6.82
CA PRO A 380 0.15 -25.97 5.47
C PRO A 380 1.09 -24.87 5.00
N ILE A 381 1.63 -24.02 5.90
CA ILE A 381 2.64 -23.01 5.58
C ILE A 381 3.84 -23.68 4.87
N ASP A 382 4.33 -24.78 5.45
CA ASP A 382 5.49 -25.49 4.93
C ASP A 382 5.19 -26.12 3.56
N ARG A 383 3.98 -26.68 3.37
CA ARG A 383 3.54 -27.20 2.08
C ARG A 383 3.56 -26.14 0.98
N PHE A 384 3.00 -24.96 1.23
CA PHE A 384 2.96 -23.87 0.24
C PHE A 384 4.35 -23.33 -0.07
N VAL A 385 5.19 -23.17 0.96
CA VAL A 385 6.57 -22.69 0.78
C VAL A 385 7.38 -23.72 0.00
N VAL A 386 7.36 -24.99 0.40
CA VAL A 386 8.12 -26.04 -0.28
C VAL A 386 7.63 -26.27 -1.70
N SER A 387 6.32 -26.19 -1.96
CA SER A 387 5.78 -26.25 -3.33
C SER A 387 6.41 -25.20 -4.25
N LYS A 388 6.56 -23.96 -3.75
CA LYS A 388 7.23 -22.89 -4.51
C LYS A 388 8.73 -23.12 -4.64
N LEU A 389 9.39 -23.59 -3.57
CA LEU A 389 10.82 -23.94 -3.62
C LEU A 389 11.13 -25.00 -4.66
N ASN A 390 10.28 -26.03 -4.79
CA ASN A 390 10.41 -27.07 -5.83
C ASN A 390 10.38 -26.45 -7.24
N LYS A 391 9.47 -25.50 -7.53
CA LYS A 391 9.43 -24.79 -8.80
C LYS A 391 10.71 -23.98 -9.07
N LEU A 392 11.34 -23.45 -8.01
CA LEU A 392 12.55 -22.64 -8.08
C LEU A 392 13.84 -23.47 -8.02
N GLY A 393 13.76 -24.80 -7.89
CA GLY A 393 14.94 -25.67 -7.73
C GLY A 393 15.73 -25.36 -6.46
N LEU A 394 15.03 -24.97 -5.39
CA LEU A 394 15.62 -24.62 -4.11
C LEU A 394 15.35 -25.70 -3.08
N THR A 395 16.40 -26.11 -2.35
CA THR A 395 16.26 -26.85 -1.10
C THR A 395 16.29 -25.89 0.07
N HIS A 396 15.45 -26.14 1.07
CA HIS A 396 15.50 -25.36 2.29
C HIS A 396 16.72 -25.72 3.14
N SER A 397 17.13 -24.79 4.02
CA SER A 397 18.15 -25.09 5.05
C SER A 397 17.57 -26.04 6.11
N ASP A 398 18.48 -26.70 6.85
CA ASP A 398 18.13 -27.54 7.99
C ASP A 398 17.38 -26.74 9.07
N GLN A 399 16.80 -27.46 10.02
CA GLN A 399 16.23 -26.83 11.23
C GLN A 399 17.33 -26.14 12.03
N CYS A 400 17.02 -24.99 12.61
CA CYS A 400 17.95 -24.30 13.49
C CYS A 400 18.14 -25.04 14.82
N SER A 401 19.28 -24.80 15.49
CA SER A 401 19.51 -25.33 16.83
C SER A 401 18.47 -24.78 17.83
N ASP A 402 18.37 -25.48 18.98
CA ASP A 402 17.43 -25.03 20.02
C ASP A 402 17.79 -23.67 20.60
N THR A 403 19.07 -23.33 20.66
CA THR A 403 19.50 -21.99 21.11
C THR A 403 19.16 -20.92 20.11
N GLU A 404 19.35 -21.17 18.80
CA GLU A 404 18.93 -20.27 17.74
C GLU A 404 17.40 -20.09 17.75
N PHE A 405 16.63 -21.18 17.87
CA PHE A 405 15.18 -21.15 17.96
C PHE A 405 14.72 -20.32 19.16
N LEU A 406 15.22 -20.65 20.37
CA LEU A 406 14.77 -19.98 21.61
C LEU A 406 15.06 -18.49 21.57
N ARG A 407 16.27 -18.08 21.12
CA ARG A 407 16.62 -16.67 20.96
C ARG A 407 15.68 -15.98 19.96
N ARG A 408 15.52 -16.57 18.77
CA ARG A 408 14.70 -16.02 17.69
C ARG A 408 13.25 -15.82 18.14
N VAL A 409 12.63 -16.88 18.66
CA VAL A 409 11.20 -16.83 19.03
C VAL A 409 10.95 -15.90 20.23
N SER A 410 11.88 -15.80 21.18
CA SER A 410 11.78 -14.87 22.30
C SER A 410 11.84 -13.41 21.83
N ILE A 411 12.79 -13.08 20.95
CA ILE A 411 12.89 -11.73 20.38
C ILE A 411 11.66 -11.38 19.55
N ASP A 412 11.21 -12.30 18.71
CA ASP A 412 10.13 -12.04 17.76
C ASP A 412 8.76 -11.93 18.43
N LEU A 413 8.47 -12.80 19.37
CA LEU A 413 7.20 -12.77 20.10
C LEU A 413 7.17 -11.72 21.21
N THR A 414 8.26 -11.54 21.96
CA THR A 414 8.23 -10.75 23.21
C THR A 414 9.17 -9.54 23.22
N GLY A 415 9.98 -9.34 22.18
CA GLY A 415 10.99 -8.29 22.17
C GLY A 415 12.01 -8.42 23.30
N THR A 416 12.27 -9.62 23.81
CA THR A 416 13.12 -9.87 24.99
C THR A 416 14.07 -11.04 24.73
N LEU A 417 15.30 -10.95 25.20
CA LEU A 417 16.21 -12.11 25.21
C LEU A 417 15.73 -13.15 26.25
N PRO A 418 15.93 -14.46 26.01
CA PRO A 418 15.74 -15.46 27.05
C PRO A 418 16.75 -15.23 28.19
N SER A 419 16.39 -15.61 29.42
CA SER A 419 17.35 -15.59 30.55
C SER A 419 18.33 -16.75 30.46
N PRO A 420 19.49 -16.70 31.16
CA PRO A 420 20.41 -17.81 31.26
C PRO A 420 19.74 -19.14 31.70
N ASP A 421 18.88 -19.07 32.69
CA ASP A 421 18.13 -20.22 33.20
C ASP A 421 17.16 -20.79 32.17
N GLU A 422 16.48 -19.92 31.41
CA GLU A 422 15.59 -20.33 30.32
C GLU A 422 16.38 -21.07 29.24
N VAL A 423 17.56 -20.56 28.88
CA VAL A 423 18.42 -21.19 27.89
C VAL A 423 18.84 -22.58 28.37
N LEU A 424 19.37 -22.68 29.60
CA LEU A 424 19.85 -23.95 30.16
C LEU A 424 18.70 -24.96 30.31
N SER A 425 17.57 -24.54 30.85
CA SER A 425 16.38 -25.39 31.01
C SER A 425 15.84 -25.89 29.66
N PHE A 426 15.80 -25.00 28.64
CA PHE A 426 15.29 -25.37 27.33
C PHE A 426 16.20 -26.36 26.59
N ILE A 427 17.52 -26.19 26.69
CA ILE A 427 18.51 -27.11 26.10
C ILE A 427 18.47 -28.47 26.81
N GLY A 428 18.36 -28.47 28.16
CA GLY A 428 18.29 -29.68 28.98
C GLY A 428 16.93 -30.42 28.89
N ASN A 429 15.94 -29.89 28.17
CA ASN A 429 14.66 -30.57 27.99
C ASN A 429 14.67 -31.43 26.73
N ASP A 430 14.50 -32.74 26.87
CA ASP A 430 14.50 -33.72 25.76
C ASP A 430 13.07 -33.93 25.16
N SER A 431 12.05 -33.20 25.63
CA SER A 431 10.68 -33.35 25.09
C SER A 431 10.63 -32.99 23.62
N ALA A 432 9.95 -33.78 22.81
CA ALA A 432 9.70 -33.50 21.41
C ALA A 432 8.83 -32.23 21.22
N ASP A 433 7.99 -31.91 22.18
CA ASP A 433 7.04 -30.78 22.14
C ASP A 433 7.61 -29.49 22.75
N LYS A 434 8.87 -29.48 23.18
CA LYS A 434 9.45 -28.34 23.91
C LYS A 434 9.34 -27.01 23.18
N ARG A 435 9.48 -26.99 21.84
CA ARG A 435 9.33 -25.78 21.03
C ARG A 435 7.89 -25.30 21.02
N THR A 436 6.91 -26.19 20.85
CA THR A 436 5.48 -25.86 20.89
C THR A 436 5.08 -25.34 22.26
N LEU A 437 5.53 -25.99 23.35
CA LEU A 437 5.26 -25.54 24.71
C LEU A 437 5.87 -24.15 24.97
N LYS A 438 7.07 -23.89 24.50
CA LYS A 438 7.73 -22.58 24.63
C LYS A 438 7.02 -21.49 23.83
N ILE A 439 6.55 -21.76 22.62
CA ILE A 439 5.73 -20.83 21.84
C ILE A 439 4.47 -20.43 22.61
N ASN A 440 3.73 -21.40 23.14
CA ASN A 440 2.50 -21.13 23.90
C ASN A 440 2.78 -20.30 25.15
N GLU A 441 3.83 -20.64 25.89
CA GLU A 441 4.26 -19.88 27.08
C GLU A 441 4.63 -18.43 26.72
N LEU A 442 5.35 -18.20 25.64
CA LEU A 442 5.74 -16.86 25.22
C LEU A 442 4.54 -16.01 24.78
N LEU A 443 3.53 -16.59 24.14
CA LEU A 443 2.29 -15.91 23.75
C LEU A 443 1.45 -15.46 24.96
N GLU A 444 1.54 -16.13 26.08
CA GLU A 444 0.84 -15.78 27.33
C GLU A 444 1.58 -14.71 28.15
N ARG A 445 2.84 -14.40 27.80
CA ARG A 445 3.63 -13.41 28.57
C ARG A 445 3.12 -11.99 28.37
N PRO A 446 3.09 -11.16 29.43
CA PRO A 446 2.83 -9.72 29.29
C PRO A 446 3.79 -9.01 28.31
N SER A 447 5.01 -9.52 28.14
CA SER A 447 5.99 -8.99 27.20
C SER A 447 5.60 -9.20 25.74
N TYR A 448 4.84 -10.25 25.41
CA TYR A 448 4.23 -10.41 24.08
C TYR A 448 3.28 -9.25 23.77
N ALA A 449 2.34 -9.00 24.67
CA ALA A 449 1.39 -7.91 24.50
C ALA A 449 2.10 -6.55 24.41
N ALA A 450 3.11 -6.33 25.24
CA ALA A 450 3.91 -5.10 25.21
C ALA A 450 4.64 -4.87 23.89
N TRP A 451 5.24 -5.92 23.35
CA TRP A 451 5.95 -5.84 22.06
C TRP A 451 5.01 -5.61 20.88
N TRP A 452 3.92 -6.34 20.84
CA TRP A 452 2.95 -6.19 19.75
C TRP A 452 2.13 -4.92 19.86
N ALA A 453 1.86 -4.41 21.06
CA ALA A 453 1.32 -3.05 21.22
C ALA A 453 2.25 -1.98 20.66
N ASN A 454 3.57 -2.13 20.86
CA ASN A 454 4.55 -1.21 20.28
C ASN A 454 4.55 -1.26 18.75
N LYS A 455 4.43 -2.45 18.17
CA LYS A 455 4.28 -2.64 16.71
C LYS A 455 2.98 -2.05 16.16
N LEU A 456 1.86 -2.28 16.83
CA LEU A 456 0.57 -1.67 16.45
C LEU A 456 0.61 -0.14 16.53
N CYS A 457 1.35 0.41 17.50
CA CYS A 457 1.60 1.84 17.58
C CYS A 457 2.37 2.40 16.37
N ASP A 458 3.22 1.60 15.71
CA ASP A 458 3.98 2.05 14.54
C ASP A 458 3.02 2.36 13.38
N PHE A 459 2.11 1.45 13.02
CA PHE A 459 1.22 1.68 11.88
C PHE A 459 -0.11 2.38 12.20
N THR A 460 -0.47 2.52 13.47
CA THR A 460 -1.57 3.42 13.87
C THR A 460 -1.11 4.87 14.10
N GLY A 461 0.20 5.12 14.07
CA GLY A 461 0.76 6.45 14.16
C GLY A 461 0.72 7.09 15.55
N CYS A 462 0.92 6.29 16.61
CA CYS A 462 0.98 6.78 17.99
C CYS A 462 2.27 7.60 18.23
N ASN A 463 2.22 8.88 17.84
CA ASN A 463 3.35 9.81 17.93
C ASN A 463 3.12 10.87 19.01
N PRO A 464 3.93 10.88 20.10
CA PRO A 464 3.80 11.87 21.18
C PRO A 464 3.94 13.33 20.73
N THR A 465 4.86 13.57 19.77
CA THR A 465 5.14 14.93 19.29
C THR A 465 3.98 15.46 18.45
N SER A 466 3.42 14.66 17.55
CA SER A 466 2.23 15.03 16.80
C SER A 466 1.04 15.30 17.73
N ILE A 467 0.81 14.42 18.71
CA ILE A 467 -0.28 14.60 19.69
C ILE A 467 -0.11 15.91 20.48
N SER A 468 1.09 16.26 20.93
CA SER A 468 1.32 17.49 21.67
C SER A 468 1.15 18.74 20.81
N SER A 469 1.66 18.72 19.58
CA SER A 469 1.53 19.83 18.64
C SER A 469 0.07 20.07 18.24
N LEU A 470 -0.68 19.02 17.94
CA LEU A 470 -2.05 19.09 17.48
C LEU A 470 -3.03 19.58 18.57
N LEU A 471 -2.80 19.16 19.80
CA LEU A 471 -3.65 19.55 20.92
C LEU A 471 -3.21 20.87 21.57
N GLU A 472 -2.15 21.52 21.08
CA GLU A 472 -1.54 22.71 21.68
C GLU A 472 -1.23 22.50 23.19
N VAL A 473 -0.86 21.27 23.56
CA VAL A 473 -0.51 20.91 24.94
C VAL A 473 0.99 20.82 25.12
N ALA A 474 1.45 20.88 26.37
CA ALA A 474 2.86 20.68 26.67
C ALA A 474 3.38 19.35 26.13
N ARG A 475 4.63 19.28 25.71
CA ARG A 475 5.27 18.06 25.19
C ARG A 475 5.13 16.86 26.13
N GLU A 476 5.15 17.12 27.45
CA GLU A 476 4.95 16.11 28.48
C GLU A 476 3.55 15.49 28.44
N ASP A 477 2.52 16.29 28.19
CA ASP A 477 1.15 15.81 28.02
C ASP A 477 0.99 14.95 26.76
N GLY A 478 1.72 15.26 25.70
CA GLY A 478 1.79 14.43 24.50
C GLY A 478 2.34 13.04 24.78
N TYR A 479 3.38 12.93 25.61
CA TYR A 479 3.90 11.63 26.06
C TYR A 479 2.91 10.88 26.94
N ILE A 480 2.19 11.56 27.82
CA ILE A 480 1.15 10.94 28.66
C ILE A 480 0.04 10.37 27.78
N LYS A 481 -0.43 11.12 26.78
CA LYS A 481 -1.47 10.66 25.85
C LYS A 481 -1.00 9.50 24.97
N ALA A 482 0.22 9.55 24.45
CA ALA A 482 0.80 8.45 23.70
C ALA A 482 0.96 7.19 24.57
N THR A 483 1.34 7.35 25.86
CA THR A 483 1.39 6.23 26.78
C THR A 483 0.01 5.62 27.01
N ARG A 484 -1.05 6.45 27.18
CA ARG A 484 -2.43 5.96 27.29
C ARG A 484 -2.90 5.23 26.02
N TRP A 485 -2.46 5.68 24.83
CA TRP A 485 -2.77 4.99 23.59
C TRP A 485 -2.08 3.61 23.54
N TYR A 486 -0.79 3.57 23.90
CA TYR A 486 -0.06 2.31 24.02
C TYR A 486 -0.72 1.36 25.06
N ASP A 487 -1.08 1.86 26.25
CA ASP A 487 -1.70 1.06 27.30
C ASP A 487 -3.06 0.49 26.85
N TRP A 488 -3.85 1.29 26.12
CA TRP A 488 -5.13 0.87 25.58
C TRP A 488 -4.99 -0.31 24.60
N ILE A 489 -3.98 -0.28 23.72
CA ILE A 489 -3.68 -1.40 22.80
C ILE A 489 -3.15 -2.58 23.59
N TYR A 490 -2.23 -2.33 24.54
CA TYR A 490 -1.63 -3.36 25.38
C TYR A 490 -2.66 -4.19 26.14
N GLU A 491 -3.62 -3.53 26.79
CA GLU A 491 -4.68 -4.18 27.56
C GLU A 491 -5.54 -5.11 26.69
N ARG A 492 -5.84 -4.69 25.46
CA ARG A 492 -6.60 -5.51 24.51
C ARG A 492 -5.84 -6.77 24.06
N ILE A 493 -4.55 -6.63 23.82
CA ILE A 493 -3.72 -7.79 23.44
C ILE A 493 -3.57 -8.74 24.65
N VAL A 494 -3.40 -8.22 25.86
CA VAL A 494 -3.34 -9.07 27.08
C VAL A 494 -4.63 -9.88 27.24
N ASN A 495 -5.76 -9.28 26.97
CA ASN A 495 -7.08 -9.93 27.05
C ASN A 495 -7.39 -10.81 25.83
N ASN A 496 -6.47 -10.88 24.87
CA ASN A 496 -6.66 -11.56 23.59
C ASN A 496 -7.91 -11.11 22.83
N GLU A 497 -8.25 -9.81 22.93
CA GLU A 497 -9.32 -9.24 22.10
C GLU A 497 -8.96 -9.41 20.62
N SER A 498 -9.97 -9.66 19.80
CA SER A 498 -9.75 -9.87 18.37
C SER A 498 -9.22 -8.61 17.69
N TYR A 499 -8.45 -8.79 16.61
CA TYR A 499 -7.94 -7.65 15.84
C TYR A 499 -9.07 -6.76 15.30
N VAL A 500 -10.21 -7.34 14.93
CA VAL A 500 -11.35 -6.59 14.42
C VAL A 500 -11.98 -5.72 15.52
N GLU A 501 -12.10 -6.21 16.77
CA GLU A 501 -12.59 -5.43 17.91
C GLU A 501 -11.61 -4.30 18.27
N LEU A 502 -10.31 -4.59 18.24
CA LEU A 502 -9.29 -3.56 18.47
C LEU A 502 -9.40 -2.44 17.44
N VAL A 503 -9.54 -2.77 16.15
CA VAL A 503 -9.70 -1.77 15.08
C VAL A 503 -11.05 -1.04 15.22
N GLU A 504 -12.12 -1.72 15.58
CA GLU A 504 -13.43 -1.10 15.86
C GLU A 504 -13.34 -0.05 16.97
N GLY A 505 -12.65 -0.37 18.07
CA GLY A 505 -12.39 0.58 19.15
C GLY A 505 -11.56 1.81 18.73
N ILE A 506 -10.76 1.70 17.66
CA ILE A 506 -10.10 2.86 17.03
C ILE A 506 -11.06 3.58 16.09
N MET A 507 -11.71 2.83 15.19
CA MET A 507 -12.52 3.41 14.11
C MET A 507 -13.76 4.12 14.61
N LEU A 508 -14.46 3.58 15.61
CA LEU A 508 -15.71 4.12 16.14
C LEU A 508 -15.54 4.92 17.43
N ALA A 509 -14.31 5.21 17.84
CA ALA A 509 -14.03 5.99 19.04
C ALA A 509 -14.77 7.34 19.04
N ASP A 510 -15.39 7.69 20.16
CA ASP A 510 -15.98 9.03 20.36
C ASP A 510 -14.85 10.06 20.57
N ILE A 511 -14.72 10.97 19.63
CA ILE A 511 -13.67 12.01 19.62
C ILE A 511 -13.85 12.98 20.77
N SER A 512 -15.07 13.15 21.27
CA SER A 512 -15.39 14.05 22.39
C SER A 512 -15.13 13.44 23.76
N SER A 513 -14.99 12.12 23.84
CA SER A 513 -14.70 11.39 25.06
C SER A 513 -13.20 11.28 25.34
N GLY A 514 -12.86 10.95 26.58
CA GLY A 514 -11.50 10.51 26.90
C GLY A 514 -11.23 9.09 26.39
N VAL A 515 -10.03 8.57 26.66
CA VAL A 515 -9.73 7.15 26.43
C VAL A 515 -10.64 6.31 27.35
N GLY A 516 -11.41 5.42 26.75
CA GLY A 516 -12.35 4.53 27.40
C GLY A 516 -12.45 3.22 26.61
N GLU A 517 -13.65 2.83 26.19
CA GLU A 517 -13.82 1.70 25.27
C GLU A 517 -13.16 1.93 23.91
N GLY A 518 -13.13 3.18 23.43
CA GLY A 518 -12.48 3.60 22.19
C GLY A 518 -11.17 4.37 22.36
N MET A 519 -10.41 4.48 21.29
CA MET A 519 -9.14 5.21 21.20
C MET A 519 -9.29 6.51 20.38
N PRO A 520 -9.69 7.63 20.98
CA PRO A 520 -9.99 8.86 20.26
C PRO A 520 -8.74 9.56 19.68
N TYR A 521 -7.54 9.27 20.18
CA TYR A 521 -6.32 9.99 19.75
C TYR A 521 -5.90 9.70 18.31
N PHE A 522 -6.29 8.56 17.74
CA PHE A 522 -6.14 8.34 16.30
C PHE A 522 -6.87 9.44 15.50
N TRP A 523 -8.12 9.71 15.84
CA TRP A 523 -8.94 10.74 15.18
C TRP A 523 -8.54 12.16 15.56
N THR A 524 -8.09 12.39 16.80
CA THR A 524 -7.58 13.69 17.23
C THR A 524 -6.38 14.10 16.38
N ARG A 525 -5.51 13.14 16.06
CA ARG A 525 -4.39 13.38 15.15
C ARG A 525 -4.86 13.75 13.74
N GLN A 526 -5.89 13.08 13.24
CA GLN A 526 -6.45 13.31 11.90
C GLN A 526 -7.35 14.57 11.83
N SER A 527 -7.86 15.07 12.96
CA SER A 527 -8.87 16.15 12.99
C SER A 527 -8.38 17.50 12.45
N LEU A 528 -7.09 17.70 12.30
CA LEU A 528 -6.49 18.89 11.70
C LEU A 528 -6.10 18.70 10.23
N GLU A 529 -6.16 17.47 9.74
CA GLU A 529 -5.90 17.12 8.36
C GLU A 529 -7.18 17.29 7.52
N GLU A 530 -7.02 17.35 6.21
CA GLU A 530 -8.18 17.37 5.32
C GLU A 530 -8.81 15.95 5.27
N PRO A 531 -10.11 15.82 4.90
CA PRO A 531 -10.76 14.51 4.79
C PRO A 531 -10.00 13.50 3.93
N LYS A 532 -9.32 13.97 2.89
CA LYS A 532 -8.49 13.16 2.00
C LYS A 532 -7.29 12.54 2.72
N ASP A 533 -6.64 13.28 3.64
CA ASP A 533 -5.46 12.79 4.38
C ASP A 533 -5.90 11.74 5.39
N THR A 534 -7.06 11.95 5.99
CA THR A 534 -7.71 10.97 6.87
C THR A 534 -8.04 9.67 6.13
N ALA A 535 -8.62 9.76 4.92
CA ALA A 535 -8.90 8.61 4.07
C ALA A 535 -7.63 7.83 3.73
N MET A 536 -6.55 8.53 3.36
CA MET A 536 -5.25 7.92 3.10
C MET A 536 -4.68 7.22 4.35
N SER A 537 -4.79 7.83 5.52
CA SER A 537 -4.32 7.24 6.77
C SER A 537 -5.08 5.96 7.12
N VAL A 538 -6.40 5.92 6.95
CA VAL A 538 -7.22 4.72 7.20
C VAL A 538 -6.88 3.62 6.18
N ALA A 539 -6.82 3.97 4.90
CA ALA A 539 -6.47 3.01 3.85
C ALA A 539 -5.09 2.38 4.07
N HIS A 540 -4.11 3.18 4.45
CA HIS A 540 -2.75 2.75 4.71
C HIS A 540 -2.65 1.90 5.97
N SER A 541 -3.24 2.35 7.09
CA SER A 541 -3.16 1.64 8.37
C SER A 541 -3.85 0.27 8.33
N PHE A 542 -5.04 0.19 7.73
CA PHE A 542 -5.90 -0.98 7.88
C PHE A 542 -6.12 -1.79 6.60
N LEU A 543 -5.92 -1.20 5.43
CA LEU A 543 -6.13 -1.90 4.15
C LEU A 543 -4.82 -2.23 3.42
N GLY A 544 -3.71 -1.57 3.78
CA GLY A 544 -2.42 -1.78 3.10
C GLY A 544 -2.45 -1.34 1.63
N ILE A 545 -3.19 -0.28 1.32
CA ILE A 545 -3.29 0.30 -0.03
C ILE A 545 -2.90 1.77 -0.03
N GLN A 546 -2.34 2.21 -1.15
CA GLN A 546 -1.88 3.57 -1.36
C GLN A 546 -2.81 4.30 -2.33
N LEU A 547 -3.48 5.35 -1.87
CA LEU A 547 -4.46 6.10 -2.66
C LEU A 547 -3.94 7.44 -3.19
N GLN A 548 -2.71 7.87 -2.86
CA GLN A 548 -2.20 9.21 -3.14
C GLN A 548 -2.30 9.59 -4.62
N CYS A 549 -1.95 8.67 -5.53
CA CYS A 549 -2.02 8.97 -6.96
C CYS A 549 -3.47 9.18 -7.44
N ALA A 550 -4.43 8.55 -6.78
CA ALA A 550 -5.85 8.65 -7.13
C ALA A 550 -6.47 10.00 -6.74
N GLU A 551 -5.80 10.82 -5.94
CA GLU A 551 -6.25 12.18 -5.59
C GLU A 551 -6.40 13.08 -6.83
N CYS A 552 -5.50 12.99 -7.80
CA CYS A 552 -5.46 13.89 -8.95
C CYS A 552 -5.87 13.24 -10.27
N HIS A 553 -5.65 11.94 -10.41
CA HIS A 553 -5.91 11.18 -11.65
C HIS A 553 -6.07 9.71 -11.32
N LYS A 554 -6.51 8.88 -12.27
CA LYS A 554 -6.49 7.43 -12.08
C LYS A 554 -5.09 6.95 -11.72
N HIS A 555 -5.00 6.06 -10.73
CA HIS A 555 -3.72 5.46 -10.33
C HIS A 555 -3.09 4.71 -11.51
N PRO A 556 -1.81 4.99 -11.85
CA PRO A 556 -1.20 4.48 -13.10
C PRO A 556 -0.97 2.96 -13.11
N PHE A 557 -0.88 2.35 -11.94
CA PHE A 557 -0.52 0.93 -11.75
C PHE A 557 -1.49 0.20 -10.81
N ASP A 558 -2.60 0.87 -10.46
CA ASP A 558 -3.65 0.30 -9.63
C ASP A 558 -5.02 0.60 -10.24
N GLN A 559 -6.04 -0.02 -9.68
CA GLN A 559 -7.42 0.10 -10.14
C GLN A 559 -8.09 1.42 -9.77
N TRP A 560 -7.56 2.17 -8.79
CA TRP A 560 -8.20 3.34 -8.18
C TRP A 560 -8.35 4.50 -9.15
N THR A 561 -9.57 5.00 -9.27
CA THR A 561 -9.89 6.24 -10.00
C THR A 561 -9.96 7.42 -9.04
N GLN A 562 -9.98 8.64 -9.59
CA GLN A 562 -10.22 9.85 -8.80
C GLN A 562 -11.59 9.80 -8.09
N ASN A 563 -12.62 9.26 -8.74
CA ASN A 563 -13.94 9.12 -8.13
C ASN A 563 -13.92 8.15 -6.93
N ASP A 564 -13.23 7.02 -7.03
CA ASP A 564 -13.07 6.08 -5.91
C ASP A 564 -12.43 6.79 -4.71
N PHE A 565 -11.42 7.62 -4.96
CA PHE A 565 -10.75 8.41 -3.93
C PHE A 565 -11.65 9.48 -3.32
N VAL A 566 -12.40 10.23 -4.16
CA VAL A 566 -13.31 11.28 -3.72
C VAL A 566 -14.45 10.70 -2.88
N ASP A 567 -15.07 9.60 -3.33
CA ASP A 567 -16.12 8.92 -2.61
C ASP A 567 -15.61 8.45 -1.25
N PHE A 568 -14.47 7.74 -1.21
CA PHE A 568 -13.90 7.26 0.04
C PHE A 568 -13.50 8.40 0.99
N SER A 569 -12.93 9.48 0.46
CA SER A 569 -12.60 10.67 1.26
C SER A 569 -13.84 11.35 1.83
N SER A 570 -14.98 11.30 1.13
CA SER A 570 -16.23 11.92 1.56
C SER A 570 -16.82 11.30 2.83
N PHE A 571 -16.49 10.06 3.17
CA PHE A 571 -16.84 9.46 4.46
C PHE A 571 -16.22 10.21 5.66
N PHE A 572 -15.12 10.91 5.45
CA PHE A 572 -14.39 11.64 6.49
C PHE A 572 -14.71 13.13 6.50
N ASP A 573 -15.53 13.63 5.55
CA ASP A 573 -15.97 15.02 5.49
C ASP A 573 -17.27 15.26 6.29
N THR A 574 -17.24 15.00 7.59
CA THR A 574 -18.42 15.06 8.43
C THR A 574 -18.26 15.98 9.64
N PRO A 575 -19.36 16.58 10.16
CA PRO A 575 -19.32 17.41 11.35
C PRO A 575 -18.80 16.71 12.61
N ILE A 576 -18.96 15.39 12.70
CA ILE A 576 -18.49 14.58 13.83
C ILE A 576 -16.97 14.67 13.93
N LEU A 577 -16.25 14.57 12.82
CA LEU A 577 -14.79 14.67 12.77
C LEU A 577 -14.31 16.14 12.88
N LYS A 578 -15.15 17.10 12.54
CA LYS A 578 -14.83 18.54 12.61
C LYS A 578 -15.04 19.17 14.00
N ARG A 579 -15.65 18.48 14.98
CA ARG A 579 -15.91 19.01 16.33
C ARG A 579 -14.66 19.40 17.13
N GLY A 580 -13.49 18.93 16.78
CA GLY A 580 -12.21 19.32 17.40
C GLY A 580 -11.72 20.72 16.98
N ARG A 581 -12.20 21.29 15.87
CA ARG A 581 -11.88 22.67 15.45
C ARG A 581 -12.70 23.65 16.25
N LYS A 582 -12.05 24.46 17.08
CA LYS A 582 -12.57 25.54 17.93
C LYS A 582 -14.01 26.03 17.59
N GLY A 583 -14.99 25.55 18.35
CA GLY A 583 -16.16 26.34 18.70
C GLY A 583 -17.19 26.70 17.64
N ARG A 584 -17.21 26.12 16.43
CA ARG A 584 -18.31 26.37 15.49
C ARG A 584 -19.22 25.14 15.37
N SER A 585 -20.12 25.02 16.30
CA SER A 585 -21.35 24.23 16.13
C SER A 585 -22.15 24.85 14.98
N SER A 586 -22.12 24.26 13.80
CA SER A 586 -23.14 24.55 12.80
C SER A 586 -24.44 23.87 13.23
N LYS A 587 -25.26 24.58 14.01
CA LYS A 587 -26.65 24.19 14.23
C LYS A 587 -27.34 24.20 12.86
N GLY A 588 -27.80 23.03 12.39
CA GLY A 588 -28.84 22.91 11.40
C GLY A 588 -28.41 22.69 9.95
N SER A 589 -27.36 21.90 9.65
CA SER A 589 -27.24 21.32 8.30
C SER A 589 -27.96 19.97 8.29
N THR A 590 -29.16 19.93 7.71
CA THR A 590 -29.76 18.69 7.24
C THR A 590 -28.84 18.15 6.15
N THR A 591 -28.01 17.19 6.47
CA THR A 591 -27.18 16.49 5.50
C THR A 591 -28.11 15.68 4.59
N THR A 592 -28.16 16.06 3.32
CA THR A 592 -28.83 15.27 2.29
C THR A 592 -28.17 13.90 2.25
N GLU A 593 -28.95 12.83 2.24
CA GLU A 593 -28.46 11.48 2.08
C GLU A 593 -27.59 11.40 0.81
N LYS A 594 -26.35 10.91 0.94
CA LYS A 594 -25.42 10.73 -0.18
C LYS A 594 -25.16 9.24 -0.38
N GLU A 595 -25.11 8.81 -1.61
CA GLU A 595 -24.59 7.51 -1.97
C GLU A 595 -23.06 7.61 -2.19
N LEU A 596 -22.29 6.85 -1.42
CA LEU A 596 -20.83 6.83 -1.49
C LEU A 596 -20.32 5.41 -1.73
N SER A 597 -19.28 5.26 -2.53
CA SER A 597 -18.66 3.98 -2.81
C SER A 597 -17.53 3.66 -1.82
N LEU A 598 -17.56 2.47 -1.24
CA LEU A 598 -16.50 1.90 -0.43
C LEU A 598 -15.46 1.22 -1.34
N LEU A 599 -14.58 2.01 -1.94
CA LEU A 599 -13.48 1.53 -2.78
C LEU A 599 -13.92 0.45 -3.79
N ARG A 600 -14.95 0.77 -4.60
CA ARG A 600 -15.53 -0.09 -5.66
C ARG A 600 -16.18 -1.40 -5.19
N SER A 601 -16.24 -1.66 -3.88
CA SER A 601 -16.84 -2.90 -3.40
C SER A 601 -18.35 -2.78 -3.20
N HIS A 602 -18.79 -1.72 -2.52
CA HIS A 602 -20.20 -1.50 -2.16
C HIS A 602 -20.53 -0.01 -2.23
N THR A 603 -21.75 0.31 -2.60
CA THR A 603 -22.31 1.66 -2.46
C THR A 603 -23.19 1.68 -1.21
N VAL A 604 -23.00 2.67 -0.36
CA VAL A 604 -23.77 2.86 0.88
C VAL A 604 -24.36 4.24 0.95
N LYS A 605 -25.54 4.35 1.57
CA LYS A 605 -26.19 5.64 1.82
C LYS A 605 -25.70 6.20 3.15
N VAL A 606 -25.08 7.36 3.12
CA VAL A 606 -24.59 8.06 4.28
C VAL A 606 -25.46 9.30 4.49
N GLY A 607 -26.10 9.41 5.64
CA GLY A 607 -26.96 10.51 6.02
C GLY A 607 -26.52 11.14 7.35
N ASN A 608 -27.41 11.11 8.36
CA ASN A 608 -27.15 11.69 9.67
C ASN A 608 -26.45 10.74 10.66
N SER A 609 -26.24 9.46 10.30
CA SER A 609 -25.51 8.48 11.09
C SER A 609 -23.99 8.73 11.02
N ASP A 610 -23.24 8.08 11.91
CA ASP A 610 -21.78 8.12 11.86
C ASP A 610 -21.27 7.45 10.57
N PRO A 611 -20.63 8.18 9.67
CA PRO A 611 -20.16 7.65 8.39
C PRO A 611 -19.03 6.63 8.53
N ARG A 612 -18.45 6.48 9.74
CA ARG A 612 -17.42 5.48 10.02
C ARG A 612 -18.01 4.08 10.23
N GLU A 613 -19.28 3.99 10.65
CA GLU A 613 -19.98 2.71 10.83
C GLU A 613 -20.01 1.87 9.55
N PRO A 614 -20.45 2.39 8.39
CA PRO A 614 -20.40 1.63 7.13
C PRO A 614 -18.99 1.17 6.73
N ILE A 615 -17.96 1.96 7.06
CA ILE A 615 -16.56 1.56 6.80
C ILE A 615 -16.21 0.37 7.69
N MET A 616 -16.51 0.45 8.99
CA MET A 616 -16.21 -0.65 9.93
C MET A 616 -16.99 -1.93 9.56
N ASP A 617 -18.26 -1.79 9.20
CA ASP A 617 -19.07 -2.92 8.71
C ASP A 617 -18.50 -3.58 7.48
N TRP A 618 -17.91 -2.77 6.58
CA TRP A 618 -17.21 -3.30 5.41
C TRP A 618 -15.88 -3.95 5.76
N LEU A 619 -15.10 -3.38 6.70
CA LEU A 619 -13.83 -3.96 7.12
C LEU A 619 -14.02 -5.36 7.73
N ARG A 620 -15.07 -5.57 8.53
CA ARG A 620 -15.34 -6.85 9.20
C ARG A 620 -15.93 -7.93 8.30
N LYS A 621 -16.30 -7.62 7.05
CA LYS A 621 -16.81 -8.63 6.11
C LYS A 621 -15.74 -9.65 5.76
N GLU A 622 -16.12 -10.94 5.77
CA GLU A 622 -15.20 -12.04 5.45
C GLU A 622 -14.63 -11.94 4.03
N ASP A 623 -15.39 -11.34 3.11
CA ASP A 623 -15.01 -11.12 1.72
C ASP A 623 -14.26 -9.81 1.46
N ASN A 624 -13.95 -9.03 2.53
CA ASN A 624 -13.10 -7.84 2.38
C ASN A 624 -11.70 -8.25 1.88
N PRO A 625 -11.27 -7.76 0.70
CA PRO A 625 -10.06 -8.28 0.08
C PRO A 625 -8.76 -7.72 0.66
N TRP A 626 -8.82 -6.77 1.59
CA TRP A 626 -7.63 -6.08 2.10
C TRP A 626 -7.42 -6.19 3.61
N PHE A 627 -8.45 -6.01 4.42
CA PHE A 627 -8.32 -5.84 5.88
C PHE A 627 -7.53 -6.96 6.56
N ALA A 628 -8.02 -8.19 6.48
CA ALA A 628 -7.34 -9.35 7.06
C ALA A 628 -5.99 -9.62 6.38
N ARG A 629 -5.92 -9.49 5.06
CA ARG A 629 -4.69 -9.73 4.27
C ARG A 629 -3.58 -8.76 4.63
N SER A 630 -3.89 -7.48 4.81
CA SER A 630 -2.92 -6.46 5.18
C SER A 630 -2.28 -6.79 6.53
N PHE A 631 -3.10 -7.13 7.53
CA PHE A 631 -2.58 -7.49 8.85
C PHE A 631 -1.74 -8.76 8.82
N VAL A 632 -2.24 -9.83 8.19
CA VAL A 632 -1.51 -11.09 8.02
C VAL A 632 -0.16 -10.86 7.36
N ASN A 633 -0.11 -10.08 6.30
CA ASN A 633 1.13 -9.78 5.58
C ASN A 633 2.13 -8.98 6.42
N ARG A 634 1.66 -8.00 7.22
CA ARG A 634 2.51 -7.23 8.14
C ARG A 634 3.07 -8.11 9.26
N VAL A 635 2.25 -8.98 9.83
CA VAL A 635 2.71 -9.96 10.83
C VAL A 635 3.75 -10.89 10.22
N TRP A 636 3.50 -11.43 9.03
CA TRP A 636 4.45 -12.25 8.29
C TRP A 636 5.78 -11.53 8.06
N ALA A 637 5.75 -10.32 7.53
CA ALA A 637 6.95 -9.50 7.33
C ALA A 637 7.70 -9.22 8.64
N GLY A 638 6.96 -9.09 9.75
CA GLY A 638 7.53 -8.96 11.08
C GLY A 638 8.41 -10.14 11.49
N TYR A 639 8.14 -11.36 11.00
CA TYR A 639 8.92 -12.58 11.27
C TYR A 639 10.00 -12.83 10.21
N PHE A 640 9.72 -12.58 8.94
CA PHE A 640 10.62 -12.96 7.84
C PHE A 640 11.39 -11.78 7.24
N ASN A 641 11.14 -10.55 7.70
CA ASN A 641 11.70 -9.29 7.16
C ASN A 641 11.36 -9.02 5.69
N VAL A 642 10.48 -9.80 5.12
CA VAL A 642 9.94 -9.69 3.76
C VAL A 642 8.50 -10.13 3.79
N GLY A 643 7.59 -9.32 3.24
CA GLY A 643 6.18 -9.65 3.11
C GLY A 643 5.92 -10.71 2.03
N ILE A 644 4.78 -11.36 2.10
CA ILE A 644 4.27 -12.17 0.98
C ILE A 644 3.89 -11.23 -0.17
N VAL A 645 3.37 -10.04 0.17
CA VAL A 645 3.32 -8.85 -0.68
C VAL A 645 4.35 -7.87 -0.16
N GLU A 646 5.24 -7.39 -1.02
CA GLU A 646 6.33 -6.48 -0.66
C GLU A 646 6.39 -5.32 -1.66
N PRO A 647 6.34 -4.04 -1.24
CA PRO A 647 6.16 -3.53 0.13
C PRO A 647 4.85 -3.97 0.80
N THR A 648 4.84 -4.00 2.16
CA THR A 648 3.73 -4.57 2.94
C THR A 648 2.41 -3.79 2.82
N ASP A 649 2.46 -2.57 2.35
CA ASP A 649 1.37 -1.61 2.18
C ASP A 649 1.03 -1.32 0.70
N GLU A 650 1.48 -2.17 -0.23
CA GLU A 650 1.25 -2.01 -1.66
C GLU A 650 0.45 -3.20 -2.24
N PHE A 651 -0.76 -3.40 -1.70
CA PHE A 651 -1.70 -4.39 -2.22
C PHE A 651 -2.36 -3.87 -3.51
N THR A 652 -1.72 -4.13 -4.63
CA THR A 652 -2.21 -3.72 -5.95
C THR A 652 -2.27 -4.91 -6.91
N PRO A 653 -3.14 -4.90 -7.93
CA PRO A 653 -3.14 -5.94 -8.97
C PRO A 653 -1.81 -6.06 -9.71
N SER A 654 -1.01 -4.99 -9.74
CA SER A 654 0.32 -4.99 -10.37
C SER A 654 1.43 -5.53 -9.47
N ASN A 655 1.16 -5.71 -8.16
CA ASN A 655 2.08 -6.26 -7.17
C ASN A 655 1.43 -7.44 -6.42
N PRO A 656 1.18 -8.57 -7.10
CA PRO A 656 0.52 -9.71 -6.49
C PRO A 656 1.42 -10.39 -5.45
N PRO A 657 0.82 -11.19 -4.55
CA PRO A 657 1.55 -11.98 -3.58
C PRO A 657 2.59 -12.89 -4.24
N SER A 658 3.78 -12.99 -3.63
CA SER A 658 4.82 -13.93 -4.07
C SER A 658 4.41 -15.40 -3.90
N ASN A 659 3.49 -15.67 -2.99
CA ASN A 659 2.87 -16.98 -2.74
C ASN A 659 1.37 -16.77 -2.39
N PRO A 660 0.50 -16.74 -3.41
CA PRO A 660 -0.92 -16.45 -3.22
C PRO A 660 -1.65 -17.46 -2.33
N GLU A 661 -1.33 -18.74 -2.48
CA GLU A 661 -1.96 -19.83 -1.73
C GLU A 661 -1.64 -19.71 -0.23
N LEU A 662 -0.41 -19.38 0.10
CA LEU A 662 0.02 -19.13 1.48
C LEU A 662 -0.74 -17.95 2.11
N LEU A 663 -0.78 -16.82 1.41
CA LEU A 663 -1.48 -15.64 1.91
C LEU A 663 -2.97 -15.89 2.08
N ASN A 664 -3.60 -16.57 1.11
CA ASN A 664 -5.02 -16.90 1.16
C ASN A 664 -5.32 -17.83 2.33
N TRP A 665 -4.52 -18.88 2.53
CA TRP A 665 -4.72 -19.81 3.65
C TRP A 665 -4.59 -19.12 5.01
N LEU A 666 -3.55 -18.32 5.20
CA LEU A 666 -3.34 -17.55 6.44
C LEU A 666 -4.49 -16.57 6.68
N THR A 667 -4.93 -15.87 5.64
CA THR A 667 -6.05 -14.91 5.74
C THR A 667 -7.36 -15.58 6.11
N GLN A 668 -7.71 -16.66 5.41
CA GLN A 668 -8.94 -17.41 5.71
C GLN A 668 -8.92 -18.02 7.11
N GLY A 669 -7.79 -18.57 7.53
CA GLY A 669 -7.63 -19.10 8.88
C GLY A 669 -7.71 -18.01 9.94
N PHE A 670 -7.14 -16.82 9.70
CA PHE A 670 -7.23 -15.68 10.61
C PHE A 670 -8.66 -15.18 10.76
N VAL A 671 -9.41 -15.06 9.67
CA VAL A 671 -10.84 -14.71 9.72
C VAL A 671 -11.64 -15.79 10.44
N ALA A 672 -11.43 -17.08 10.10
CA ALA A 672 -12.13 -18.20 10.72
C ALA A 672 -11.82 -18.38 12.21
N SER A 673 -10.64 -17.93 12.69
CA SER A 673 -10.32 -17.91 14.12
C SER A 673 -10.99 -16.75 14.88
N GLY A 674 -11.81 -15.92 14.21
CA GLY A 674 -12.39 -14.71 14.80
C GLY A 674 -11.39 -13.57 14.90
N TYR A 675 -10.43 -13.49 14.01
CA TYR A 675 -9.32 -12.50 13.99
C TYR A 675 -8.42 -12.60 15.23
N ASP A 676 -8.19 -13.83 15.72
CA ASP A 676 -7.31 -14.12 16.87
C ASP A 676 -5.84 -13.89 16.48
N MET A 677 -5.22 -12.86 17.05
CA MET A 677 -3.83 -12.54 16.80
C MET A 677 -2.87 -13.63 17.28
N GLN A 678 -3.14 -14.27 18.42
CA GLN A 678 -2.30 -15.36 18.93
C GLN A 678 -2.36 -16.60 18.03
N TRP A 679 -3.53 -16.88 17.41
CA TRP A 679 -3.66 -17.95 16.42
C TRP A 679 -2.69 -17.70 15.26
N LEU A 680 -2.72 -16.49 14.70
CA LEU A 680 -1.86 -16.13 13.56
C LEU A 680 -0.37 -16.26 13.90
N HIS A 681 0.05 -15.74 15.03
CA HIS A 681 1.42 -15.84 15.50
C HIS A 681 1.85 -17.30 15.71
N ARG A 682 0.99 -18.08 16.36
CA ARG A 682 1.24 -19.51 16.59
C ARG A 682 1.42 -20.28 15.29
N GLN A 683 0.54 -20.06 14.28
CA GLN A 683 0.66 -20.74 12.99
C GLN A 683 2.02 -20.48 12.34
N ILE A 684 2.45 -19.22 12.34
CA ILE A 684 3.70 -18.82 11.69
C ILE A 684 4.91 -19.41 12.43
N VAL A 685 5.04 -19.19 13.74
CA VAL A 685 6.26 -19.58 14.46
C VAL A 685 6.36 -21.08 14.73
N SER A 686 5.25 -21.83 14.63
CA SER A 686 5.25 -23.29 14.71
C SER A 686 5.63 -23.96 13.39
N SER A 687 5.67 -23.22 12.27
CA SER A 687 6.07 -23.79 10.98
C SER A 687 7.56 -24.14 10.95
N GLU A 688 7.93 -25.21 10.25
CA GLU A 688 9.31 -25.53 9.97
C GLU A 688 10.00 -24.43 9.17
N THR A 689 9.26 -23.74 8.32
CA THR A 689 9.71 -22.57 7.54
C THR A 689 10.29 -21.49 8.46
N TYR A 690 9.61 -21.15 9.56
CA TYR A 690 10.12 -20.19 10.53
C TYR A 690 11.32 -20.74 11.32
N GLN A 691 11.36 -22.05 11.58
CA GLN A 691 12.37 -22.72 12.38
C GLN A 691 13.62 -23.15 11.59
N ARG A 692 13.73 -22.79 10.31
CA ARG A 692 14.91 -23.07 9.49
C ARG A 692 16.14 -22.29 9.98
N SER A 693 17.32 -22.91 9.80
CA SER A 693 18.60 -22.25 10.06
C SER A 693 18.83 -21.10 9.06
N TRP A 694 19.61 -20.14 9.50
CA TRP A 694 20.09 -19.05 8.64
C TRP A 694 21.25 -19.46 7.73
N ARG A 695 21.91 -20.60 8.01
CA ARG A 695 23.04 -21.10 7.23
C ARG A 695 22.57 -21.53 5.85
N PRO A 696 23.13 -20.94 4.76
CA PRO A 696 22.74 -21.31 3.42
C PRO A 696 23.32 -22.67 3.03
N ASN A 697 22.60 -23.38 2.16
CA ASN A 697 23.13 -24.49 1.39
C ASN A 697 23.54 -24.04 -0.02
N GLU A 698 23.92 -24.96 -0.88
CA GLU A 698 24.39 -24.67 -2.24
C GLU A 698 23.31 -24.05 -3.11
N THR A 699 22.05 -24.42 -2.92
CA THR A 699 20.93 -23.98 -3.77
C THR A 699 20.35 -22.65 -3.33
N ASN A 700 20.31 -22.33 -2.01
CA ASN A 700 19.55 -21.23 -1.45
C ASN A 700 20.38 -20.02 -0.99
N ARG A 701 21.68 -19.98 -1.29
CA ARG A 701 22.57 -18.89 -0.87
C ARG A 701 22.12 -17.52 -1.36
N GLU A 702 21.62 -17.47 -2.58
CA GLU A 702 21.15 -16.22 -3.23
C GLU A 702 19.67 -15.93 -2.96
N ASP A 703 18.92 -16.91 -2.44
CA ASP A 703 17.52 -16.70 -2.11
C ASP A 703 17.36 -15.77 -0.90
N ARG A 704 16.58 -14.70 -1.07
CA ARG A 704 16.25 -13.74 -0.02
C ARG A 704 14.74 -13.50 0.13
N ARG A 705 13.91 -14.18 -0.69
CA ARG A 705 12.49 -13.87 -0.81
C ARG A 705 11.57 -15.07 -0.62
N ASN A 706 12.07 -16.28 -0.83
CA ASN A 706 11.23 -17.47 -0.91
C ASN A 706 11.24 -18.31 0.37
N TYR A 707 11.75 -17.78 1.46
CA TYR A 707 11.71 -18.38 2.80
C TYR A 707 12.42 -19.75 2.88
N SER A 708 13.37 -20.01 1.99
CA SER A 708 14.15 -21.27 2.00
C SER A 708 15.08 -21.40 3.21
N ARG A 709 15.37 -20.29 3.89
CA ARG A 709 16.17 -20.21 5.12
C ARG A 709 15.78 -18.97 5.92
N ALA A 710 16.17 -18.92 7.18
CA ALA A 710 16.09 -17.67 7.93
C ALA A 710 17.09 -16.64 7.38
N ILE A 711 16.65 -15.40 7.21
CA ILE A 711 17.52 -14.30 6.82
C ILE A 711 17.91 -13.53 8.09
N PRO A 712 19.20 -13.48 8.46
CA PRO A 712 19.63 -12.70 9.61
C PRO A 712 19.24 -11.25 9.46
N ARG A 713 18.61 -10.70 10.48
CA ARG A 713 18.16 -9.30 10.52
C ARG A 713 18.60 -8.62 11.79
N ARG A 714 18.78 -7.33 11.72
CA ARG A 714 19.11 -6.54 12.90
C ARG A 714 17.94 -6.57 13.89
N ILE A 715 18.22 -6.73 15.16
CA ILE A 715 17.21 -6.60 16.20
C ILE A 715 16.74 -5.14 16.31
N PRO A 716 15.43 -4.90 16.57
CA PRO A 716 14.88 -3.54 16.65
C PRO A 716 15.52 -2.68 17.75
N ALA A 717 15.44 -1.37 17.60
CA ALA A 717 16.03 -0.38 18.50
C ALA A 717 15.64 -0.58 19.97
N GLU A 718 14.36 -0.83 20.21
CA GLU A 718 13.81 -1.07 21.54
C GLU A 718 14.37 -2.36 22.16
N VAL A 719 14.50 -3.39 21.34
CA VAL A 719 14.98 -4.71 21.77
C VAL A 719 16.46 -4.67 22.09
N ILE A 720 17.31 -4.01 21.26
CA ILE A 720 18.74 -3.89 21.53
C ILE A 720 19.01 -3.06 22.80
N TYR A 721 18.21 -2.04 23.03
CA TYR A 721 18.30 -1.22 24.25
C TYR A 721 17.97 -2.06 25.49
N ASP A 722 16.93 -2.90 25.44
CA ASP A 722 16.57 -3.80 26.53
C ASP A 722 17.58 -4.94 26.69
N ALA A 723 18.10 -5.48 25.56
CA ALA A 723 19.13 -6.52 25.58
C ALA A 723 20.43 -6.08 26.29
N MET A 724 20.88 -4.82 26.04
CA MET A 724 22.03 -4.26 26.76
C MET A 724 21.78 -4.18 28.27
N LYS A 725 20.55 -3.77 28.66
CA LYS A 725 20.18 -3.75 30.09
C LYS A 725 20.15 -5.14 30.69
N GLN A 726 19.58 -6.08 29.98
CA GLN A 726 19.49 -7.47 30.45
C GLN A 726 20.87 -8.13 30.62
N ALA A 727 21.78 -7.89 29.67
CA ALA A 727 23.12 -8.43 29.71
C ALA A 727 23.95 -7.92 30.93
N THR A 728 23.65 -6.69 31.40
CA THR A 728 24.40 -6.03 32.50
C THR A 728 23.66 -6.04 33.84
N ALA A 729 22.44 -6.59 33.96
CA ALA A 729 21.65 -6.57 35.18
C ALA A 729 22.22 -7.52 36.25
N ALA A 730 22.11 -7.13 37.54
CA ALA A 730 22.33 -8.05 38.66
C ALA A 730 21.43 -9.28 38.58
N ALA A 731 21.86 -10.39 39.19
CA ALA A 731 21.11 -11.65 39.13
C ALA A 731 19.68 -11.50 39.70
N ASP A 732 19.54 -10.81 40.82
CA ASP A 732 18.25 -10.53 41.46
C ASP A 732 17.36 -9.55 40.71
N GLN A 733 17.92 -8.71 39.84
CA GLN A 733 17.22 -7.71 39.05
C GLN A 733 16.82 -8.18 37.63
N LEU A 734 17.38 -9.30 37.20
CA LEU A 734 17.25 -9.79 35.82
C LEU A 734 15.78 -9.93 35.41
N GLU A 735 14.95 -10.52 36.26
CA GLU A 735 13.52 -10.70 35.99
C GLU A 735 12.78 -9.36 35.97
N ALA A 736 13.08 -8.44 36.87
CA ALA A 736 12.49 -7.11 36.89
C ALA A 736 12.86 -6.28 35.64
N VAL A 737 14.09 -6.42 35.11
CA VAL A 737 14.50 -5.78 33.85
C VAL A 737 13.69 -6.33 32.68
N ARG A 738 13.36 -7.61 32.68
CA ARG A 738 12.60 -8.29 31.63
C ARG A 738 11.11 -8.01 31.67
N THR A 739 10.52 -7.81 32.86
CA THR A 739 9.06 -7.71 33.04
C THR A 739 8.54 -6.32 33.33
N ASN A 740 9.37 -5.39 33.83
CA ASN A 740 8.93 -4.05 34.21
C ASN A 740 8.72 -3.16 32.96
N LEU A 741 7.49 -3.12 32.47
CA LEU A 741 7.10 -2.35 31.27
C LEU A 741 7.41 -0.85 31.37
N LYS A 742 7.43 -0.26 32.57
CA LYS A 742 7.76 1.17 32.75
C LYS A 742 9.22 1.49 32.45
N ARG A 743 10.10 0.49 32.54
CA ARG A 743 11.54 0.63 32.34
C ARG A 743 12.04 0.03 31.02
N ARG A 744 11.18 -0.64 30.27
CA ARG A 744 11.56 -1.30 29.03
C ARG A 744 11.43 -0.40 27.81
N GLY A 745 12.38 -0.53 26.86
CA GLY A 745 12.31 0.08 25.54
C GLY A 745 11.14 -0.46 24.73
N THR A 746 10.80 -1.75 24.89
CA THR A 746 9.63 -2.39 24.29
C THR A 746 8.32 -2.12 25.05
N GLY A 747 8.35 -1.30 26.08
CA GLY A 747 7.20 -0.86 26.87
C GLY A 747 7.05 0.66 26.84
N HIS A 748 6.73 1.25 28.03
CA HIS A 748 6.47 2.68 28.16
C HIS A 748 7.65 3.60 27.78
N LEU A 749 8.90 3.12 27.92
CA LEU A 749 10.05 3.93 27.49
C LEU A 749 10.03 4.19 25.99
N SER A 750 9.43 3.35 25.18
CA SER A 750 9.32 3.57 23.74
C SER A 750 8.65 4.90 23.43
N MET A 751 7.69 5.32 24.24
CA MET A 751 6.97 6.58 24.08
C MET A 751 7.82 7.77 24.51
N ARG A 752 8.58 7.64 25.61
CA ARG A 752 9.41 8.73 26.15
C ARG A 752 10.74 8.90 25.40
N MET A 753 11.28 7.82 24.84
CA MET A 753 12.59 7.79 24.18
C MET A 753 12.52 7.91 22.65
N ALA A 754 11.35 8.10 22.07
CA ALA A 754 11.15 8.14 20.63
C ALA A 754 12.12 9.08 19.88
N GLY A 755 12.48 10.19 20.50
CA GLY A 755 13.39 11.17 19.90
C GLY A 755 14.86 11.06 20.35
N THR A 756 15.25 10.06 21.15
CA THR A 756 16.63 9.94 21.63
C THR A 756 17.58 9.48 20.54
N HIS A 757 18.85 9.93 20.64
CA HIS A 757 19.89 9.57 19.68
C HIS A 757 20.03 8.04 19.53
N ALA A 758 20.06 7.31 20.63
CA ALA A 758 20.17 5.84 20.63
C ALA A 758 19.04 5.18 19.80
N MET A 759 17.78 5.57 20.04
CA MET A 759 16.64 5.00 19.32
C MET A 759 16.66 5.34 17.83
N LYS A 760 17.06 6.57 17.47
CA LYS A 760 17.18 6.99 16.06
C LYS A 760 18.31 6.25 15.34
N VAL A 761 19.46 6.09 15.98
CA VAL A 761 20.60 5.36 15.42
C VAL A 761 20.19 3.91 15.09
N PHE A 762 19.37 3.29 15.93
CA PHE A 762 18.89 1.92 15.70
C PHE A 762 17.57 1.86 14.92
N GLY A 763 17.13 2.97 14.29
CA GLY A 763 16.04 2.97 13.30
C GLY A 763 14.65 2.85 13.89
N LYS A 764 14.41 3.33 15.12
CA LYS A 764 13.08 3.50 15.67
C LYS A 764 12.31 4.52 14.85
N PRO A 765 11.07 4.21 14.38
CA PRO A 765 10.26 5.17 13.62
C PRO A 765 9.82 6.34 14.48
N ASP A 766 9.77 7.54 13.90
CA ASP A 766 9.16 8.72 14.52
C ASP A 766 7.61 8.62 14.52
N ARG A 767 7.03 7.65 13.80
CA ARG A 767 5.57 7.45 13.63
C ARG A 767 4.89 8.69 13.05
N ALA A 768 5.57 9.36 12.14
CA ALA A 768 5.06 10.56 11.47
C ALA A 768 3.99 10.20 10.45
N ILE A 769 4.16 9.09 9.77
CA ILE A 769 3.16 8.48 8.88
C ILE A 769 2.64 7.18 9.50
N ASN A 770 1.45 6.76 9.09
CA ASN A 770 0.80 5.56 9.63
C ASN A 770 1.32 4.29 8.91
N CYS A 771 2.63 4.05 9.00
CA CYS A 771 3.31 2.97 8.32
C CYS A 771 4.43 2.40 9.18
N ASP A 772 4.56 1.08 9.18
CA ASP A 772 5.73 0.38 9.69
C ASP A 772 6.95 0.49 8.76
N CYS A 773 6.76 1.02 7.55
CA CYS A 773 7.80 1.32 6.57
C CYS A 773 8.81 2.40 7.04
N GLU A 774 8.47 3.21 8.05
CA GLU A 774 9.42 4.15 8.66
C GLU A 774 10.54 3.45 9.47
N ARG A 775 10.34 2.19 9.84
CA ARG A 775 11.32 1.44 10.63
C ARG A 775 12.50 1.02 9.76
N VAL A 776 13.70 1.53 10.10
CA VAL A 776 14.92 1.18 9.38
C VAL A 776 15.53 -0.09 9.98
N ASN A 777 15.54 -1.16 9.20
CA ASN A 777 16.07 -2.46 9.62
C ASN A 777 17.49 -2.74 9.11
N GLU A 778 18.04 -1.89 8.25
CA GLU A 778 19.36 -2.08 7.68
C GLU A 778 20.49 -1.73 8.66
N PRO A 779 21.58 -2.50 8.68
CA PRO A 779 22.78 -2.17 9.46
C PRO A 779 23.45 -0.90 8.93
N THR A 780 23.85 -0.02 9.83
CA THR A 780 24.57 1.23 9.48
C THR A 780 25.89 1.33 10.22
N LEU A 781 26.82 2.11 9.66
CA LEU A 781 28.10 2.42 10.32
C LEU A 781 27.88 3.15 11.65
N LEU A 782 26.86 4.01 11.73
CA LEU A 782 26.55 4.74 12.98
C LEU A 782 26.19 3.81 14.13
N GLN A 783 25.55 2.68 13.86
CA GLN A 783 25.23 1.67 14.90
C GLN A 783 26.50 1.01 15.47
N SER A 784 27.46 0.68 14.61
CA SER A 784 28.73 0.13 15.05
C SER A 784 29.53 1.15 15.87
N ILE A 785 29.57 2.41 15.43
CA ILE A 785 30.22 3.50 16.16
C ILE A 785 29.54 3.71 17.52
N PHE A 786 28.21 3.64 17.58
CA PHE A 786 27.45 3.78 18.82
C PHE A 786 27.82 2.69 19.83
N LEU A 787 27.77 1.43 19.42
CA LEU A 787 28.09 0.31 20.31
C LEU A 787 29.53 0.33 20.83
N GLN A 788 30.46 0.82 20.01
CA GLN A 788 31.87 0.91 20.37
C GLN A 788 32.21 2.10 21.28
N ASN A 789 31.58 3.25 21.04
CA ASN A 789 32.10 4.52 21.59
C ASN A 789 31.09 5.33 22.41
N ASP A 790 29.76 5.04 22.32
CA ASP A 790 28.76 5.88 22.95
C ASP A 790 28.87 5.86 24.48
N PRO A 791 28.81 7.02 25.15
CA PRO A 791 28.83 7.13 26.61
C PRO A 791 27.76 6.26 27.30
N LEU A 792 26.61 6.03 26.69
CA LEU A 792 25.55 5.21 27.25
C LEU A 792 26.02 3.75 27.41
N VAL A 793 26.72 3.19 26.42
CA VAL A 793 27.21 1.81 26.46
C VAL A 793 28.31 1.71 27.52
N ARG A 794 29.25 2.64 27.49
CA ARG A 794 30.37 2.68 28.48
C ARG A 794 29.86 2.86 29.92
N MET A 795 28.90 3.73 30.14
CA MET A 795 28.30 3.96 31.44
C MET A 795 27.58 2.70 31.95
N ARG A 796 26.86 1.99 31.06
CA ARG A 796 26.19 0.77 31.42
C ARG A 796 27.17 -0.34 31.86
N LEU A 797 28.27 -0.49 31.14
CA LEU A 797 29.32 -1.45 31.52
C LEU A 797 30.00 -1.05 32.82
N ALA A 798 30.35 0.20 32.98
CA ALA A 798 31.02 0.71 34.19
C ALA A 798 30.13 0.65 35.45
N SER A 799 28.83 0.87 35.30
CA SER A 799 27.82 0.82 36.37
C SER A 799 27.01 -0.50 36.35
N SER A 800 27.52 -1.55 35.74
CA SER A 800 26.87 -2.86 35.71
C SER A 800 26.81 -3.45 37.12
N ASP A 801 25.58 -3.70 37.58
CA ASP A 801 25.37 -4.33 38.88
C ASP A 801 25.97 -5.74 38.89
N TRP A 802 25.77 -6.52 37.81
CA TRP A 802 26.37 -7.85 37.67
C TRP A 802 27.89 -7.84 37.68
N ILE A 803 28.54 -6.93 36.95
CA ILE A 803 30.01 -6.81 36.94
C ILE A 803 30.55 -6.42 38.34
N SER A 804 29.78 -5.64 39.10
CA SER A 804 30.14 -5.27 40.46
C SER A 804 30.02 -6.47 41.42
N GLU A 805 28.93 -7.26 41.31
CA GLU A 805 28.77 -8.53 42.06
C GLU A 805 29.92 -9.52 41.81
N VAL A 806 30.29 -9.67 40.52
CA VAL A 806 31.44 -10.52 40.11
C VAL A 806 32.74 -10.05 40.75
N GLY A 807 32.96 -8.75 40.82
CA GLY A 807 34.19 -8.15 41.41
C GLY A 807 34.29 -8.30 42.94
N GLU A 808 33.15 -8.48 43.63
CA GLU A 808 33.07 -8.62 45.10
C GLU A 808 33.10 -10.06 45.57
N SER A 809 32.94 -11.06 44.69
CA SER A 809 32.89 -12.48 45.04
C SER A 809 34.26 -13.12 44.85
N GLU A 810 34.87 -13.60 45.91
CA GLU A 810 36.13 -14.37 45.90
C GLU A 810 35.95 -15.83 45.47
N THR A 811 34.71 -16.32 45.25
CA THR A 811 34.40 -17.74 45.08
C THR A 811 33.93 -18.16 43.70
N ASN A 812 33.83 -17.25 42.76
CA ASN A 812 33.30 -17.53 41.42
C ASN A 812 34.34 -18.22 40.55
N ASP A 813 33.97 -19.39 39.97
CA ASP A 813 34.78 -20.05 38.94
C ASP A 813 34.79 -19.20 37.66
N GLU A 814 35.98 -18.88 37.12
CA GLU A 814 36.11 -18.11 35.86
C GLU A 814 35.35 -18.74 34.71
N ALA A 815 35.27 -20.07 34.63
CA ALA A 815 34.53 -20.76 33.57
C ALA A 815 33.01 -20.52 33.68
N ASP A 816 32.49 -20.43 34.90
CA ASP A 816 31.08 -20.13 35.14
C ASP A 816 30.74 -18.67 34.80
N LEU A 817 31.63 -17.74 35.13
CA LEU A 817 31.47 -16.33 34.75
C LEU A 817 31.50 -16.13 33.23
N ILE A 818 32.43 -16.80 32.55
CA ILE A 818 32.51 -16.78 31.08
C ILE A 818 31.22 -17.34 30.48
N ARG A 819 30.79 -18.52 30.98
CA ARG A 819 29.52 -19.13 30.49
C ARG A 819 28.31 -18.20 30.68
N GLU A 820 28.22 -17.60 31.86
CA GLU A 820 27.13 -16.63 32.15
C GLU A 820 27.14 -15.43 31.21
N ALA A 821 28.32 -14.87 30.88
CA ALA A 821 28.43 -13.75 29.93
C ALA A 821 27.86 -14.12 28.54
N TRP A 822 28.13 -15.32 28.02
CA TRP A 822 27.55 -15.81 26.76
C TRP A 822 26.06 -16.04 26.86
N LEU A 823 25.59 -16.66 27.94
CA LEU A 823 24.16 -16.90 28.14
C LEU A 823 23.36 -15.62 28.21
N ARG A 824 23.87 -14.56 28.88
CA ARG A 824 23.21 -13.26 29.02
C ARG A 824 23.17 -12.44 27.73
N SER A 825 24.20 -12.54 26.90
CA SER A 825 24.36 -11.69 25.72
C SER A 825 23.92 -12.37 24.42
N VAL A 826 24.41 -13.57 24.15
CA VAL A 826 24.18 -14.28 22.87
C VAL A 826 23.31 -15.54 23.02
N ASN A 827 22.87 -15.85 24.23
CA ASN A 827 21.91 -16.92 24.58
C ASN A 827 22.33 -18.34 24.14
N ARG A 828 23.61 -18.63 24.21
CA ARG A 828 24.20 -19.94 24.02
C ARG A 828 25.40 -20.15 24.93
N GLN A 829 25.83 -21.38 25.06
CA GLN A 829 27.10 -21.67 25.71
C GLN A 829 28.29 -21.28 24.83
N PRO A 830 29.43 -20.84 25.43
CA PRO A 830 30.66 -20.61 24.68
C PRO A 830 31.24 -21.94 24.18
N THR A 831 31.88 -21.90 23.03
CA THR A 831 32.66 -23.02 22.53
C THR A 831 33.97 -23.18 23.37
N PRO A 832 34.62 -24.37 23.39
CA PRO A 832 35.88 -24.53 24.08
C PRO A 832 36.93 -23.47 23.70
N THR A 833 37.05 -23.15 22.42
CA THR A 833 37.98 -22.13 21.94
C THR A 833 37.63 -20.72 22.43
N GLU A 834 36.33 -20.38 22.57
CA GLU A 834 35.89 -19.10 23.13
C GLU A 834 36.21 -19.04 24.63
N VAL A 835 36.04 -20.15 25.37
CA VAL A 835 36.42 -20.24 26.80
C VAL A 835 37.89 -20.00 26.97
N ASP A 836 38.75 -20.69 26.19
CA ASP A 836 40.21 -20.57 26.29
C ASP A 836 40.64 -19.10 26.02
N ARG A 837 40.15 -18.49 25.01
CA ARG A 837 40.44 -17.06 24.71
C ARG A 837 39.94 -16.11 25.79
N ALA A 838 38.78 -16.36 26.35
CA ALA A 838 38.22 -15.54 27.41
C ALA A 838 39.07 -15.66 28.68
N LYS A 839 39.52 -16.86 29.05
CA LYS A 839 40.45 -17.11 30.18
C LYS A 839 41.80 -16.41 29.97
N GLU A 840 42.38 -16.49 28.78
CA GLU A 840 43.61 -15.76 28.45
C GLU A 840 43.43 -14.23 28.60
N HIS A 841 42.31 -13.69 28.16
CA HIS A 841 41.97 -12.28 28.32
C HIS A 841 41.82 -11.90 29.81
N LEU A 842 41.06 -12.68 30.60
CA LEU A 842 40.88 -12.43 32.03
C LEU A 842 42.19 -12.45 32.78
N ALA A 843 43.10 -13.40 32.48
CA ALA A 843 44.43 -13.49 33.10
C ALA A 843 45.32 -12.29 32.76
N SER A 844 45.10 -11.59 31.63
CA SER A 844 45.86 -10.39 31.24
C SER A 844 45.25 -9.07 31.77
N ALA A 845 44.01 -9.09 32.25
CA ALA A 845 43.31 -7.92 32.79
C ALA A 845 43.83 -7.54 34.20
N LYS A 846 43.69 -6.26 34.59
CA LYS A 846 44.11 -5.79 35.92
C LYS A 846 43.24 -6.34 37.05
N SER A 847 42.02 -6.71 36.77
CA SER A 847 41.08 -7.35 37.70
C SER A 847 40.04 -8.15 36.95
N THR A 848 39.43 -9.13 37.62
CA THR A 848 38.30 -9.87 37.08
C THR A 848 37.15 -8.95 36.62
N LYS A 849 36.90 -7.89 37.39
CA LYS A 849 35.90 -6.85 37.05
C LYS A 849 36.20 -6.17 35.69
N GLU A 850 37.45 -5.72 35.48
CA GLU A 850 37.85 -5.10 34.20
C GLU A 850 37.76 -6.11 33.06
N GLY A 851 38.31 -7.28 33.22
CA GLY A 851 38.27 -8.33 32.19
C GLY A 851 36.86 -8.77 31.81
N MET A 852 35.94 -8.90 32.74
CA MET A 852 34.54 -9.24 32.50
C MET A 852 33.78 -8.06 31.84
N SER A 853 34.13 -6.82 32.21
CA SER A 853 33.59 -5.66 31.53
C SER A 853 33.98 -5.62 30.04
N ASP A 854 35.26 -5.87 29.76
CA ASP A 854 35.78 -5.89 28.39
C ASP A 854 35.18 -7.08 27.59
N LEU A 855 35.01 -8.22 28.24
CA LEU A 855 34.38 -9.39 27.64
C LEU A 855 32.93 -9.14 27.25
N LEU A 856 32.12 -8.53 28.15
CA LEU A 856 30.76 -8.13 27.81
C LEU A 856 30.71 -7.09 26.70
N TRP A 857 31.61 -6.10 26.73
CA TRP A 857 31.73 -5.12 25.66
C TRP A 857 32.01 -5.82 24.32
N ALA A 858 32.95 -6.75 24.28
CA ALA A 858 33.28 -7.50 23.08
C ALA A 858 32.07 -8.30 22.56
N LEU A 859 31.35 -9.01 23.45
CA LEU A 859 30.16 -9.78 23.09
C LEU A 859 29.04 -8.90 22.52
N MET A 860 28.76 -7.74 23.13
CA MET A 860 27.77 -6.78 22.66
C MET A 860 28.13 -6.16 21.31
N ASN A 861 29.40 -6.18 20.92
CA ASN A 861 29.87 -5.72 19.61
C ASN A 861 29.91 -6.84 18.54
N THR A 862 29.52 -8.07 18.89
CA THR A 862 29.44 -9.17 17.91
C THR A 862 28.20 -9.04 17.03
N LYS A 863 28.29 -9.60 15.81
CA LYS A 863 27.12 -9.77 14.95
C LYS A 863 26.04 -10.61 15.61
N GLU A 864 26.42 -11.59 16.41
CA GLU A 864 25.51 -12.50 17.09
C GLU A 864 24.64 -11.77 18.12
N PHE A 865 25.18 -10.74 18.81
CA PHE A 865 24.39 -9.92 19.73
C PHE A 865 23.38 -9.04 19.00
N ILE A 866 23.79 -8.39 17.90
CA ILE A 866 22.98 -7.36 17.22
C ILE A 866 22.01 -7.91 16.16
N LEU A 867 22.16 -9.19 15.77
CA LEU A 867 21.29 -9.84 14.78
C LEU A 867 20.37 -10.86 15.45
N ASN A 868 19.17 -10.95 14.89
CA ASN A 868 18.26 -12.08 15.07
C ASN A 868 18.46 -13.02 13.87
N HIS A 869 18.86 -14.26 14.13
CA HIS A 869 19.26 -15.22 13.11
C HIS A 869 18.70 -16.62 13.37
#